data_d4f1fdf6e444a6795b886af7aecfd40d
#
_entry.id   d4f1fdf6e444a6795b886af7aecfd40d
#
_cell.length_a   1.000
_cell.length_b   1.000
_cell.length_c   1.000
_cell.angle_alpha   90.00
_cell.angle_beta   90.00
_cell.angle_gamma   90.00
#
_symmetry.space_group_name_H-M   'P 1'
#
loop_
_entity.id
_entity.type
_entity.pdbx_description
1 polymer ?
#
loop_
_entity_poly.entity_id
_entity_poly.type
_entity_poly.pdbx_seq_one_letter_code
_entity_poly.pdbx_strand_id
1 'polypeptide(L)'
;MKRLPRLALAAALFAGALTGIPSLAFAGNLPAAIDGAVTVMHTNDIHGSYKYSYNASKGTGTIGFDGLAVLYSAQSNAPDFLLDAGDTFHGQSFATMSEGKSIAELMNTFYANGYDATTPGNHDWSYGADKLRTMAGNGATSTPFAMLCANATSSNGVWSSSITKTLNRTWKDGEGSPTFNYKIKVGVVGAMDESLGSSLRADLVAGTSFSGAADAINAEAKRLREDEGCNVIVCIAHTLNAKTFAAKLVGVDTLVAGHEHINLDENVTGADGKPVRVVEAGSAFAEVGLLSIPYEYDTRGTETTNDDMVTVSAGDSDEKLYTAKDVDDLLADSNNQNILDEVRNNKIKPLDDAFESESNKVLGTSSTNYFYGEDAAGTHGWEMVRTTDLRPSKEGDTTKAQTIGHVICGSYLSLTGADPGLTSADLAIENAGGIRGGIAAGNVTAGDVIAISPYGNTLETWTMTGADFLAALEHSLEISDKCNDSYELQQAYVAAGHTEQEAQDMYKWPDDSGSVLSFGGINVTIDWTQSEGKRIVSATLTKDGSTLDPAKTYTVATNNYIITNTTDFPTFANAKKLTEWGTCEAALRALIGQDDWEHKVASLAGTISFSSAESPAPHPTPTPEPSPKPGTTITQITTKKTAGKLAATGDRTPTVVGACLIGGIVIIVLGIIWKRRR
;
A
#
# COMPACT_ATOMS: atom_id res chain seq x y z
N MET A 1 -10.91 -57.52 56.56
CA MET A 1 -10.80 -57.71 58.03
C MET A 1 -9.89 -56.66 58.61
N LYS A 2 -10.35 -56.06 59.74
CA LYS A 2 -9.70 -55.17 60.71
C LYS A 2 -9.57 -53.70 60.22
N ARG A 3 -10.55 -52.81 60.46
CA ARG A 3 -10.99 -52.08 61.68
C ARG A 3 -10.00 -51.00 62.07
N LEU A 4 -10.51 -49.74 61.91
CA LEU A 4 -10.16 -48.46 62.57
C LEU A 4 -9.88 -48.61 64.07
N PRO A 5 -9.22 -47.58 64.65
CA PRO A 5 -10.00 -46.76 65.54
C PRO A 5 -9.86 -45.23 65.32
N ARG A 6 -10.99 -44.60 65.61
CA ARG A 6 -11.18 -43.17 65.86
C ARG A 6 -10.45 -42.79 67.18
N LEU A 7 -9.86 -41.59 67.21
CA LEU A 7 -9.70 -40.88 68.46
C LEU A 7 -10.18 -39.43 68.32
N ALA A 8 -10.89 -39.00 69.32
CA ALA A 8 -11.68 -37.80 69.40
C ALA A 8 -10.88 -36.63 70.01
N LEU A 9 -11.21 -35.46 69.57
CA LEU A 9 -11.56 -34.20 70.27
C LEU A 9 -10.71 -33.79 71.48
N ALA A 10 -10.03 -32.65 71.33
CA ALA A 10 -9.89 -31.68 72.41
C ALA A 10 -9.97 -30.26 71.82
N ALA A 11 -11.10 -29.59 72.07
CA ALA A 11 -11.27 -28.18 71.85
C ALA A 11 -10.49 -27.42 72.95
N ALA A 12 -9.50 -26.65 72.56
CA ALA A 12 -8.92 -25.63 73.43
C ALA A 12 -9.26 -24.26 72.87
N LEU A 13 -10.16 -23.58 73.50
CA LEU A 13 -10.42 -22.15 73.35
C LEU A 13 -9.16 -21.37 73.72
N PHE A 14 -8.47 -20.83 72.74
CA PHE A 14 -7.57 -19.73 72.95
C PHE A 14 -8.20 -18.45 72.35
N ALA A 15 -8.76 -17.64 73.25
CA ALA A 15 -9.01 -16.24 72.98
C ALA A 15 -7.68 -15.51 72.89
N GLY A 16 -7.06 -15.49 71.72
CA GLY A 16 -5.90 -14.67 71.40
C GLY A 16 -6.38 -13.44 70.64
N ALA A 17 -6.11 -12.30 71.21
CA ALA A 17 -6.36 -10.98 70.65
C ALA A 17 -5.92 -10.95 69.18
N LEU A 18 -6.86 -10.70 68.27
CA LEU A 18 -6.58 -10.15 66.96
C LEU A 18 -5.99 -8.75 67.20
N THR A 19 -4.68 -8.67 67.29
CA THR A 19 -3.98 -7.42 66.98
C THR A 19 -4.12 -7.26 65.49
N GLY A 20 -5.03 -6.34 65.08
CA GLY A 20 -5.13 -5.92 63.70
C GLY A 20 -3.77 -5.60 63.17
N ILE A 21 -3.36 -6.26 62.11
CA ILE A 21 -2.34 -5.76 61.23
C ILE A 21 -2.90 -4.42 60.72
N PRO A 22 -2.29 -3.27 61.03
CA PRO A 22 -2.77 -2.04 60.45
C PRO A 22 -2.66 -2.24 58.95
N SER A 23 -3.78 -2.21 58.24
CA SER A 23 -3.76 -1.87 56.82
C SER A 23 -2.94 -0.58 56.81
N LEU A 24 -1.81 -0.60 56.15
CA LEU A 24 -1.05 0.63 55.86
C LEU A 24 -2.02 1.52 55.08
N ALA A 25 -2.77 2.37 55.83
CA ALA A 25 -3.58 3.38 55.21
C ALA A 25 -2.68 4.15 54.24
N PHE A 26 -3.11 4.37 53.05
CA PHE A 26 -2.43 5.19 52.07
C PHE A 26 -2.20 6.57 52.68
N ALA A 27 -0.94 6.88 53.01
CA ALA A 27 -0.60 8.11 53.73
C ALA A 27 -0.56 9.35 52.80
N GLY A 28 -0.92 9.19 51.54
CA GLY A 28 -1.09 10.26 50.58
C GLY A 28 -2.60 10.56 50.38
N ASN A 29 -2.92 11.78 49.99
CA ASN A 29 -4.29 12.10 49.56
C ASN A 29 -4.49 11.49 48.14
N LEU A 30 -5.17 10.34 48.10
CA LEU A 30 -5.63 9.81 46.79
C LEU A 30 -6.54 10.86 46.15
N PRO A 31 -6.28 11.35 44.95
CA PRO A 31 -7.18 12.30 44.28
C PRO A 31 -8.50 11.61 43.96
N ALA A 32 -9.58 12.37 43.91
CA ALA A 32 -10.88 11.82 43.50
C ALA A 32 -10.86 11.27 42.06
N ALA A 33 -10.01 11.82 41.23
CA ALA A 33 -9.79 11.38 39.85
C ALA A 33 -8.30 11.34 39.47
N ILE A 34 -7.93 10.40 38.61
CA ILE A 34 -6.58 10.23 38.05
C ILE A 34 -6.68 10.30 36.53
N ASP A 35 -6.02 11.29 35.95
CA ASP A 35 -5.92 11.42 34.49
C ASP A 35 -4.89 10.42 33.95
N GLY A 36 -5.21 9.80 32.81
CA GLY A 36 -4.34 8.89 32.11
C GLY A 36 -4.67 8.80 30.61
N ALA A 37 -3.88 8.04 29.89
CA ALA A 37 -4.15 7.77 28.48
C ALA A 37 -3.87 6.30 28.12
N VAL A 38 -4.59 5.79 27.14
CA VAL A 38 -4.24 4.59 26.37
C VAL A 38 -3.51 5.03 25.12
N THR A 39 -2.34 4.46 24.86
CA THR A 39 -1.51 4.81 23.71
C THR A 39 -1.53 3.69 22.65
N VAL A 40 -1.82 4.04 21.43
CA VAL A 40 -1.88 3.13 20.28
C VAL A 40 -0.91 3.62 19.21
N MET A 41 0.13 2.86 18.94
CA MET A 41 0.92 3.05 17.72
C MET A 41 0.26 2.25 16.60
N HIS A 42 0.14 2.84 15.40
CA HIS A 42 -0.59 2.16 14.34
C HIS A 42 -0.01 2.39 12.94
N THR A 43 -0.30 1.43 12.07
CA THR A 43 -0.03 1.42 10.65
C THR A 43 -1.29 1.02 9.88
N ASN A 44 -1.30 1.29 8.58
CA ASN A 44 -2.28 0.83 7.61
C ASN A 44 -1.64 0.85 6.22
N ASP A 45 -2.18 0.08 5.30
CA ASP A 45 -1.82 0.11 3.87
C ASP A 45 -0.31 0.11 3.61
N ILE A 46 0.45 -0.69 4.37
CA ILE A 46 1.91 -0.75 4.18
C ILE A 46 2.31 -1.46 2.88
N HIS A 47 1.41 -2.24 2.28
CA HIS A 47 1.55 -2.87 0.97
C HIS A 47 2.91 -3.54 0.74
N GLY A 48 3.39 -4.27 1.74
CA GLY A 48 4.66 -4.98 1.65
C GLY A 48 5.91 -4.09 1.74
N SER A 49 5.78 -2.81 2.04
CA SER A 49 6.91 -1.95 2.40
C SER A 49 7.51 -2.40 3.72
N TYR A 50 8.85 -2.54 3.81
CA TYR A 50 9.43 -3.22 4.95
C TYR A 50 10.71 -2.62 5.51
N LYS A 51 11.40 -1.76 4.75
CA LYS A 51 12.75 -1.29 5.07
C LYS A 51 12.83 0.22 5.10
N TYR A 52 13.50 0.74 6.14
CA TYR A 52 13.74 2.18 6.25
C TYR A 52 14.59 2.71 5.12
N SER A 53 14.13 3.82 4.58
CA SER A 53 14.88 4.66 3.64
C SER A 53 14.47 6.11 3.81
N TYR A 54 15.40 7.04 3.60
CA TYR A 54 15.10 8.47 3.57
C TYR A 54 15.93 9.19 2.52
N ASN A 55 15.27 10.01 1.72
CA ASN A 55 15.91 10.87 0.74
C ASN A 55 15.81 12.33 1.18
N ALA A 56 16.87 12.84 1.80
CA ALA A 56 16.91 14.18 2.34
C ALA A 56 16.69 15.29 1.27
N SER A 57 17.09 15.05 0.01
CA SER A 57 16.91 16.05 -1.07
C SER A 57 15.45 16.18 -1.51
N LYS A 58 14.66 15.13 -1.35
CA LYS A 58 13.22 15.11 -1.69
C LYS A 58 12.33 15.26 -0.47
N GLY A 59 12.87 15.05 0.74
CA GLY A 59 12.10 15.04 1.98
C GLY A 59 11.14 13.84 2.10
N THR A 60 11.42 12.72 1.41
CA THR A 60 10.54 11.56 1.32
C THR A 60 11.28 10.29 1.71
N GLY A 61 10.52 9.28 2.17
CA GLY A 61 11.10 7.99 2.54
C GLY A 61 10.05 7.01 3.04
N THR A 62 10.52 5.87 3.49
CA THR A 62 9.74 4.78 4.07
C THR A 62 10.26 4.51 5.47
N ILE A 63 9.38 4.36 6.45
CA ILE A 63 9.77 4.04 7.83
C ILE A 63 10.26 2.59 7.92
N GLY A 64 9.52 1.64 7.35
CA GLY A 64 9.85 0.22 7.43
C GLY A 64 9.85 -0.34 8.86
N PHE A 65 10.07 -1.64 9.00
CA PHE A 65 10.06 -2.28 10.33
C PHE A 65 11.28 -1.91 11.17
N ASP A 66 12.44 -1.64 10.55
CA ASP A 66 13.64 -1.19 11.23
C ASP A 66 13.51 0.26 11.76
N GLY A 67 12.89 1.15 10.98
CA GLY A 67 12.55 2.49 11.45
C GLY A 67 11.42 2.50 12.49
N LEU A 68 10.42 1.63 12.36
CA LEU A 68 9.37 1.45 13.36
C LEU A 68 9.94 1.02 14.72
N ALA A 69 10.94 0.14 14.72
CA ALA A 69 11.63 -0.25 15.97
C ALA A 69 12.31 0.94 16.65
N VAL A 70 12.92 1.84 15.88
CA VAL A 70 13.50 3.08 16.38
C VAL A 70 12.43 3.98 16.98
N LEU A 71 11.33 4.22 16.25
CA LEU A 71 10.20 5.04 16.75
C LEU A 71 9.60 4.45 18.03
N TYR A 72 9.38 3.14 18.07
CA TYR A 72 8.81 2.45 19.22
C TYR A 72 9.73 2.59 20.46
N SER A 73 11.03 2.38 20.29
CA SER A 73 12.01 2.46 21.39
C SER A 73 12.25 3.89 21.89
N ALA A 74 12.04 4.88 21.03
CA ALA A 74 12.22 6.30 21.38
C ALA A 74 11.07 6.86 22.23
N GLN A 75 9.96 6.11 22.39
CA GLN A 75 8.87 6.54 23.26
C GLN A 75 9.30 6.48 24.73
N SER A 76 8.90 7.49 25.52
CA SER A 76 9.18 7.53 26.96
C SER A 76 8.61 6.34 27.74
N ASN A 77 7.48 5.81 27.26
CA ASN A 77 6.89 4.55 27.65
C ASN A 77 6.52 3.79 26.37
N ALA A 78 6.70 2.47 26.38
CA ALA A 78 6.26 1.66 25.26
C ALA A 78 4.76 1.88 25.01
N PRO A 79 4.32 2.05 23.76
CA PRO A 79 2.90 2.10 23.43
C PRO A 79 2.14 0.90 23.98
N ASP A 80 0.92 1.12 24.45
CA ASP A 80 0.09 0.05 25.00
C ASP A 80 -0.29 -0.99 23.94
N PHE A 81 -0.46 -0.52 22.71
CA PHE A 81 -0.78 -1.35 21.55
C PHE A 81 0.05 -0.92 20.33
N LEU A 82 0.33 -1.92 19.48
CA LEU A 82 0.76 -1.73 18.11
C LEU A 82 -0.24 -2.45 17.21
N LEU A 83 -1.00 -1.68 16.43
CA LEU A 83 -2.12 -2.14 15.62
C LEU A 83 -1.89 -1.84 14.13
N ASP A 84 -2.59 -2.59 13.28
CA ASP A 84 -2.55 -2.38 11.82
C ASP A 84 -3.97 -2.47 11.25
N ALA A 85 -4.31 -1.61 10.29
CA ALA A 85 -5.65 -1.53 9.70
C ALA A 85 -5.75 -2.13 8.29
N GLY A 86 -4.88 -3.09 7.95
CA GLY A 86 -4.97 -3.93 6.76
C GLY A 86 -4.23 -3.41 5.54
N ASP A 87 -4.35 -4.16 4.45
CA ASP A 87 -3.57 -4.05 3.21
C ASP A 87 -2.05 -4.09 3.47
N THR A 88 -1.67 -5.09 4.22
CA THR A 88 -0.35 -5.24 4.79
C THR A 88 0.50 -6.24 4.03
N PHE A 89 -0.06 -7.40 3.69
CA PHE A 89 0.68 -8.59 3.23
C PHE A 89 0.87 -8.66 1.72
N HIS A 90 0.22 -7.78 0.96
CA HIS A 90 0.22 -7.77 -0.50
C HIS A 90 0.56 -6.38 -1.04
N GLY A 91 1.33 -6.35 -2.14
CA GLY A 91 1.75 -5.11 -2.82
C GLY A 91 3.13 -5.27 -3.42
N GLN A 92 4.18 -4.80 -2.75
CA GLN A 92 5.55 -4.92 -3.26
C GLN A 92 6.00 -6.37 -3.41
N SER A 93 6.94 -6.60 -4.34
CA SER A 93 7.40 -7.95 -4.72
C SER A 93 8.03 -8.73 -3.57
N PHE A 94 8.63 -8.06 -2.59
CA PHE A 94 9.13 -8.70 -1.36
C PHE A 94 8.00 -9.42 -0.59
N ALA A 95 6.81 -8.83 -0.54
CA ALA A 95 5.65 -9.45 0.07
C ALA A 95 5.04 -10.51 -0.86
N THR A 96 4.79 -10.17 -2.14
CA THR A 96 4.04 -11.04 -3.05
C THR A 96 4.79 -12.32 -3.40
N MET A 97 6.12 -12.29 -3.54
CA MET A 97 6.91 -13.49 -3.81
C MET A 97 6.94 -14.47 -2.64
N SER A 98 6.78 -13.99 -1.42
CA SER A 98 6.66 -14.83 -0.22
C SER A 98 5.20 -15.17 0.12
N GLU A 99 4.24 -14.73 -0.71
CA GLU A 99 2.80 -14.81 -0.42
C GLU A 99 2.47 -14.19 0.96
N GLY A 100 3.05 -13.02 1.25
CA GLY A 100 2.84 -12.26 2.49
C GLY A 100 3.62 -12.76 3.72
N LYS A 101 4.22 -13.94 3.65
CA LYS A 101 4.87 -14.58 4.82
C LYS A 101 6.03 -13.77 5.40
N SER A 102 6.85 -13.13 4.54
CA SER A 102 7.96 -12.30 4.99
C SER A 102 7.48 -11.10 5.82
N ILE A 103 6.39 -10.46 5.42
CA ILE A 103 5.79 -9.35 6.16
C ILE A 103 5.20 -9.85 7.49
N ALA A 104 4.46 -10.96 7.47
CA ALA A 104 3.89 -11.55 8.68
C ALA A 104 4.98 -11.96 9.70
N GLU A 105 6.11 -12.47 9.23
CA GLU A 105 7.26 -12.76 10.07
C GLU A 105 7.85 -11.50 10.69
N LEU A 106 8.01 -10.42 9.91
CA LEU A 106 8.46 -9.13 10.44
C LEU A 106 7.46 -8.57 11.46
N MET A 107 6.16 -8.58 11.19
CA MET A 107 5.14 -8.14 12.16
C MET A 107 5.25 -8.86 13.51
N ASN A 108 5.59 -10.15 13.50
CA ASN A 108 5.76 -10.95 14.72
C ASN A 108 7.10 -10.73 15.43
N THR A 109 8.17 -10.36 14.70
CA THR A 109 9.53 -10.52 15.21
C THR A 109 10.42 -9.29 15.13
N PHE A 110 9.98 -8.20 14.48
CA PHE A 110 10.87 -7.08 14.21
C PHE A 110 11.45 -6.45 15.49
N TYR A 111 10.62 -6.24 16.52
CA TYR A 111 11.03 -5.66 17.78
C TYR A 111 10.07 -6.05 18.93
N ALA A 112 10.56 -6.07 20.17
CA ALA A 112 9.79 -6.36 21.38
C ALA A 112 8.83 -7.58 21.21
N ASN A 113 7.52 -7.33 21.29
CA ASN A 113 6.49 -8.38 21.16
C ASN A 113 5.82 -8.40 19.77
N GLY A 114 6.29 -7.60 18.81
CA GLY A 114 5.64 -7.44 17.52
C GLY A 114 4.31 -6.67 17.62
N TYR A 115 3.45 -6.87 16.59
CA TYR A 115 2.09 -6.30 16.57
C TYR A 115 1.15 -7.05 17.52
N ASP A 116 0.20 -6.34 18.12
CA ASP A 116 -0.87 -6.95 18.92
C ASP A 116 -1.99 -7.50 18.02
N ALA A 117 -2.41 -6.73 17.01
CA ALA A 117 -3.46 -7.13 16.07
C ALA A 117 -3.38 -6.39 14.74
N THR A 118 -3.98 -7.02 13.72
CA THR A 118 -4.32 -6.44 12.41
C THR A 118 -5.73 -6.82 12.01
N THR A 119 -6.31 -6.11 11.05
CA THR A 119 -7.51 -6.53 10.30
C THR A 119 -7.12 -6.78 8.85
N PRO A 120 -7.73 -7.71 8.10
CA PRO A 120 -7.41 -7.85 6.69
C PRO A 120 -7.96 -6.66 5.87
N GLY A 121 -7.16 -6.14 4.94
CA GLY A 121 -7.63 -5.30 3.85
C GLY A 121 -8.02 -6.14 2.62
N ASN A 122 -8.52 -5.51 1.55
CA ASN A 122 -8.94 -6.25 0.35
C ASN A 122 -7.78 -6.94 -0.37
N HIS A 123 -6.60 -6.33 -0.41
CA HIS A 123 -5.42 -6.92 -1.04
C HIS A 123 -4.86 -8.13 -0.28
N ASP A 124 -5.07 -8.22 1.02
CA ASP A 124 -4.55 -9.33 1.83
C ASP A 124 -5.19 -10.68 1.48
N TRP A 125 -6.41 -10.67 0.90
CA TRP A 125 -7.10 -11.87 0.41
C TRP A 125 -6.51 -12.45 -0.86
N SER A 126 -5.58 -11.78 -1.53
CA SER A 126 -4.99 -12.20 -2.81
C SER A 126 -4.33 -13.59 -2.76
N TYR A 127 -4.00 -14.09 -1.58
CA TYR A 127 -3.44 -15.44 -1.40
C TYR A 127 -4.49 -16.49 -0.99
N GLY A 128 -5.74 -16.10 -0.85
CA GLY A 128 -6.86 -16.93 -0.42
C GLY A 128 -7.05 -16.98 1.10
N ALA A 129 -8.31 -17.17 1.50
CA ALA A 129 -8.75 -17.11 2.90
C ALA A 129 -7.99 -18.08 3.85
N ASP A 130 -7.64 -19.27 3.38
CA ASP A 130 -6.95 -20.27 4.20
C ASP A 130 -5.52 -19.84 4.53
N LYS A 131 -4.77 -19.30 3.55
CA LYS A 131 -3.43 -18.77 3.78
C LYS A 131 -3.46 -17.54 4.67
N LEU A 132 -4.37 -16.62 4.40
CA LEU A 132 -4.52 -15.39 5.19
C LEU A 132 -4.76 -15.70 6.67
N ARG A 133 -5.65 -16.64 7.01
CA ARG A 133 -5.89 -17.04 8.41
C ARG A 133 -4.65 -17.59 9.13
N THR A 134 -3.72 -18.20 8.38
CA THR A 134 -2.50 -18.77 8.96
C THR A 134 -1.34 -17.78 9.02
N MET A 135 -1.51 -16.59 8.45
CA MET A 135 -0.46 -15.58 8.32
C MET A 135 0.13 -15.18 9.66
N ALA A 136 -0.71 -14.98 10.67
CA ALA A 136 -0.30 -14.62 12.02
C ALA A 136 0.70 -15.62 12.66
N GLY A 137 0.70 -16.89 12.24
CA GLY A 137 1.64 -17.91 12.76
C GLY A 137 3.06 -17.82 12.18
N ASN A 138 3.29 -17.06 11.12
CA ASN A 138 4.61 -16.99 10.48
C ASN A 138 5.62 -16.24 11.36
N GLY A 139 6.75 -16.90 11.65
CA GLY A 139 7.82 -16.35 12.46
C GLY A 139 7.49 -16.18 13.95
N ALA A 140 6.26 -16.44 14.39
CA ALA A 140 5.86 -16.29 15.78
C ALA A 140 6.62 -17.25 16.71
N THR A 141 7.27 -16.69 17.73
CA THR A 141 8.03 -17.46 18.73
C THR A 141 7.26 -17.68 20.02
N SER A 142 6.21 -16.88 20.27
CA SER A 142 5.38 -16.95 21.47
C SER A 142 3.92 -16.68 21.13
N THR A 143 3.48 -15.44 21.26
CA THR A 143 2.09 -15.02 20.96
C THR A 143 2.08 -14.30 19.60
N PRO A 144 1.49 -14.88 18.54
CA PRO A 144 1.36 -14.20 17.26
C PRO A 144 0.40 -13.02 17.39
N PHE A 145 0.51 -12.04 16.48
CA PHE A 145 -0.50 -11.00 16.35
C PHE A 145 -1.88 -11.61 16.07
N ALA A 146 -2.94 -10.96 16.52
CA ALA A 146 -4.29 -11.41 16.20
C ALA A 146 -4.74 -10.83 14.86
N MET A 147 -5.31 -11.68 13.99
CA MET A 147 -6.00 -11.23 12.79
C MET A 147 -7.49 -11.12 13.09
N LEU A 148 -8.03 -9.91 13.07
CA LEU A 148 -9.39 -9.60 13.53
C LEU A 148 -10.30 -9.29 12.34
N CYS A 149 -11.44 -10.00 12.21
CA CYS A 149 -12.45 -9.70 11.20
C CYS A 149 -13.83 -10.12 11.71
N ALA A 150 -14.47 -9.25 12.47
CA ALA A 150 -15.74 -9.53 13.18
C ALA A 150 -16.91 -9.83 12.23
N ASN A 151 -16.89 -9.30 11.02
CA ASN A 151 -17.94 -9.49 10.03
C ASN A 151 -17.68 -10.62 9.03
N ALA A 152 -16.53 -11.30 9.12
CA ALA A 152 -16.24 -12.46 8.30
C ALA A 152 -16.69 -13.75 8.98
N THR A 153 -17.43 -14.59 8.26
CA THR A 153 -17.79 -15.94 8.68
C THR A 153 -17.26 -16.95 7.69
N SER A 154 -16.71 -18.06 8.17
CA SER A 154 -16.10 -19.06 7.31
C SER A 154 -16.57 -20.46 7.67
N SER A 155 -16.79 -21.32 6.65
CA SER A 155 -17.06 -22.75 6.83
C SER A 155 -15.82 -23.53 7.28
N ASN A 156 -14.62 -22.99 7.07
CA ASN A 156 -13.34 -23.71 7.25
C ASN A 156 -12.51 -23.19 8.44
N GLY A 157 -13.08 -22.41 9.32
CA GLY A 157 -12.41 -21.83 10.50
C GLY A 157 -13.09 -20.58 10.99
N VAL A 158 -12.70 -20.12 12.17
CA VAL A 158 -13.27 -18.95 12.81
C VAL A 158 -12.32 -17.77 12.64
N TRP A 159 -12.86 -16.62 12.23
CA TRP A 159 -12.17 -15.34 12.34
C TRP A 159 -12.31 -14.82 13.75
N SER A 160 -11.24 -14.30 14.34
CA SER A 160 -11.29 -13.61 15.61
C SER A 160 -12.01 -12.27 15.41
N SER A 161 -12.95 -11.93 16.29
CA SER A 161 -13.65 -10.64 16.22
C SER A 161 -12.88 -9.55 16.95
N SER A 162 -12.24 -9.91 18.06
CA SER A 162 -11.61 -8.96 18.98
C SER A 162 -10.52 -9.60 19.83
N ILE A 163 -9.71 -8.75 20.45
CA ILE A 163 -8.84 -9.08 21.58
C ILE A 163 -9.11 -8.14 22.76
N THR A 164 -8.72 -8.55 23.97
CA THR A 164 -8.71 -7.68 25.14
C THR A 164 -7.36 -7.68 25.81
N LYS A 165 -6.98 -6.52 26.39
CA LYS A 165 -5.73 -6.34 27.15
C LYS A 165 -6.03 -5.53 28.38
N THR A 166 -5.55 -6.01 29.55
CA THR A 166 -5.65 -5.27 30.81
C THR A 166 -4.35 -4.53 31.06
N LEU A 167 -4.44 -3.22 31.10
CA LEU A 167 -3.30 -2.34 31.37
C LEU A 167 -3.21 -2.11 32.88
N ASN A 168 -2.09 -2.48 33.48
CA ASN A 168 -1.83 -2.16 34.88
C ASN A 168 -1.22 -0.76 34.96
N ARG A 169 -1.86 0.12 35.74
CA ARG A 169 -1.46 1.51 35.93
C ARG A 169 -1.08 1.78 37.37
N THR A 170 -0.22 2.76 37.57
CA THR A 170 0.20 3.18 38.90
C THR A 170 0.13 4.69 39.00
N TRP A 171 -0.36 5.17 40.14
CA TRP A 171 -0.36 6.58 40.49
C TRP A 171 0.44 6.81 41.81
N LYS A 172 1.11 7.94 41.91
CA LYS A 172 1.88 8.38 43.10
C LYS A 172 1.72 9.88 43.30
N ASP A 173 1.53 10.29 44.53
CA ASP A 173 1.54 11.70 44.99
C ASP A 173 2.96 12.18 45.22
N GLY A 174 3.83 12.11 44.20
CA GLY A 174 5.25 12.53 44.31
C GLY A 174 6.21 11.42 44.70
N GLU A 175 7.53 11.80 44.77
CA GLU A 175 8.59 10.86 45.06
C GLU A 175 8.54 10.41 46.53
N GLY A 176 8.55 9.09 46.77
CA GLY A 176 8.50 8.51 48.12
C GLY A 176 7.08 8.25 48.64
N SER A 177 6.02 8.68 47.96
CA SER A 177 4.63 8.39 48.34
C SER A 177 4.25 6.94 48.07
N PRO A 178 3.25 6.38 48.78
CA PRO A 178 2.66 5.09 48.45
C PRO A 178 2.13 5.07 47.03
N THR A 179 2.09 3.87 46.43
CA THR A 179 1.63 3.65 45.06
C THR A 179 0.19 3.17 45.08
N PHE A 180 -0.70 3.84 44.36
CA PHE A 180 -2.02 3.33 44.05
C PHE A 180 -2.00 2.61 42.70
N ASN A 181 -2.47 1.36 42.67
CA ASN A 181 -2.50 0.54 41.48
C ASN A 181 -3.95 0.37 41.02
N TYR A 182 -4.20 0.62 39.74
CA TYR A 182 -5.49 0.47 39.10
C TYR A 182 -5.37 -0.20 37.72
N LYS A 183 -6.48 -0.52 37.08
CA LYS A 183 -6.50 -1.27 35.83
C LYS A 183 -7.43 -0.59 34.83
N ILE A 184 -6.99 -0.54 33.59
CA ILE A 184 -7.80 -0.14 32.45
C ILE A 184 -7.89 -1.35 31.52
N LYS A 185 -9.09 -1.80 31.20
CA LYS A 185 -9.31 -2.89 30.26
C LYS A 185 -9.68 -2.30 28.90
N VAL A 186 -8.92 -2.66 27.87
CA VAL A 186 -9.10 -2.20 26.49
C VAL A 186 -9.53 -3.38 25.64
N GLY A 187 -10.54 -3.16 24.81
CA GLY A 187 -10.96 -4.07 23.74
C GLY A 187 -10.53 -3.52 22.39
N VAL A 188 -10.01 -4.39 21.53
CA VAL A 188 -9.72 -4.07 20.13
C VAL A 188 -10.61 -4.95 19.26
N VAL A 189 -11.40 -4.36 18.36
CA VAL A 189 -12.26 -5.05 17.39
C VAL A 189 -11.83 -4.73 15.98
N GLY A 190 -11.84 -5.73 15.06
CA GLY A 190 -11.45 -5.53 13.67
C GLY A 190 -12.54 -5.93 12.68
N ALA A 191 -12.59 -5.27 11.52
CA ALA A 191 -13.47 -5.63 10.41
C ALA A 191 -12.96 -5.07 9.06
N MET A 192 -13.46 -5.66 7.96
CA MET A 192 -13.28 -5.13 6.60
C MET A 192 -14.67 -4.76 6.03
N ASP A 193 -14.74 -3.64 5.31
CA ASP A 193 -16.00 -3.21 4.65
C ASP A 193 -16.56 -4.34 3.77
N GLU A 194 -17.83 -4.65 3.94
CA GLU A 194 -18.50 -5.74 3.23
C GLU A 194 -18.54 -5.55 1.71
N SER A 195 -18.50 -4.31 1.22
CA SER A 195 -18.47 -4.03 -0.21
C SER A 195 -17.11 -4.35 -0.82
N LEU A 196 -16.01 -4.13 -0.08
CA LEU A 196 -14.68 -4.60 -0.46
C LEU A 196 -14.65 -6.13 -0.55
N GLY A 197 -15.16 -6.82 0.48
CA GLY A 197 -15.25 -8.27 0.50
C GLY A 197 -16.06 -8.86 -0.65
N SER A 198 -17.16 -8.20 -1.05
CA SER A 198 -18.00 -8.66 -2.16
C SER A 198 -17.40 -8.37 -3.54
N SER A 199 -16.40 -7.51 -3.66
CA SER A 199 -15.68 -7.23 -4.90
C SER A 199 -14.52 -8.19 -5.17
N LEU A 200 -14.14 -9.01 -4.19
CA LEU A 200 -13.06 -9.98 -4.30
C LEU A 200 -13.45 -11.17 -5.18
N ARG A 201 -12.46 -11.79 -5.82
CA ARG A 201 -12.65 -13.03 -6.56
C ARG A 201 -13.20 -14.12 -5.64
N ALA A 202 -14.22 -14.82 -6.13
CA ALA A 202 -14.93 -15.83 -5.33
C ALA A 202 -14.04 -17.00 -4.87
N ASP A 203 -13.01 -17.37 -5.64
CA ASP A 203 -12.04 -18.41 -5.29
C ASP A 203 -11.14 -18.01 -4.12
N LEU A 204 -10.75 -16.71 -4.03
CA LEU A 204 -9.91 -16.17 -2.96
C LEU A 204 -10.62 -16.12 -1.62
N VAL A 205 -11.93 -15.88 -1.64
CA VAL A 205 -12.79 -15.86 -0.44
C VAL A 205 -13.63 -17.11 -0.26
N ALA A 206 -13.26 -18.20 -0.94
CA ALA A 206 -14.04 -19.44 -0.92
C ALA A 206 -14.38 -19.90 0.50
N GLY A 207 -15.67 -20.14 0.74
CA GLY A 207 -16.18 -20.54 2.07
C GLY A 207 -16.23 -19.40 3.09
N THR A 208 -15.94 -18.16 2.72
CA THR A 208 -16.07 -16.97 3.57
C THR A 208 -17.21 -16.09 3.06
N SER A 209 -17.97 -15.50 3.98
CA SER A 209 -18.99 -14.51 3.70
C SER A 209 -18.84 -13.32 4.64
N PHE A 210 -19.20 -12.13 4.16
CA PHE A 210 -19.10 -10.87 4.90
C PHE A 210 -20.49 -10.35 5.22
N SER A 211 -20.74 -10.07 6.49
CA SER A 211 -21.93 -9.32 6.96
C SER A 211 -21.59 -7.83 7.02
N GLY A 212 -22.58 -6.98 7.35
CA GLY A 212 -22.35 -5.56 7.55
C GLY A 212 -21.30 -5.29 8.62
N ALA A 213 -20.21 -4.63 8.23
CA ALA A 213 -19.05 -4.43 9.09
C ALA A 213 -19.37 -3.56 10.31
N ALA A 214 -20.09 -2.45 10.11
CA ALA A 214 -20.48 -1.57 11.22
C ALA A 214 -21.39 -2.29 12.24
N ASP A 215 -22.35 -3.09 11.79
CA ASP A 215 -23.24 -3.86 12.66
C ASP A 215 -22.46 -4.91 13.48
N ALA A 216 -21.52 -5.59 12.84
CA ALA A 216 -20.67 -6.58 13.52
C ALA A 216 -19.78 -5.92 14.59
N ILE A 217 -19.15 -4.78 14.26
CA ILE A 217 -18.37 -4.00 15.23
C ILE A 217 -19.24 -3.53 16.38
N ASN A 218 -20.42 -2.99 16.12
CA ASN A 218 -21.32 -2.50 17.16
C ASN A 218 -21.77 -3.62 18.13
N ALA A 219 -22.06 -4.80 17.58
CA ALA A 219 -22.40 -5.97 18.38
C ALA A 219 -21.22 -6.42 19.27
N GLU A 220 -20.02 -6.45 18.71
CA GLU A 220 -18.83 -6.86 19.45
C GLU A 220 -18.37 -5.80 20.46
N ALA A 221 -18.43 -4.50 20.12
CA ALA A 221 -18.16 -3.41 21.05
C ALA A 221 -19.10 -3.46 22.27
N LYS A 222 -20.41 -3.74 22.02
CA LYS A 222 -21.37 -3.95 23.10
C LYS A 222 -20.96 -5.13 23.98
N ARG A 223 -20.64 -6.28 23.43
CA ARG A 223 -20.15 -7.45 24.16
C ARG A 223 -18.91 -7.13 24.99
N LEU A 224 -17.93 -6.46 24.40
CA LEU A 224 -16.70 -6.06 25.08
C LEU A 224 -16.97 -5.13 26.27
N ARG A 225 -17.94 -4.20 26.14
CA ARG A 225 -18.34 -3.31 27.25
C ARG A 225 -19.12 -4.02 28.34
N GLU A 226 -20.16 -4.77 27.95
CA GLU A 226 -21.16 -5.33 28.91
C GLU A 226 -20.66 -6.64 29.53
N ASP A 227 -20.06 -7.56 28.73
CA ASP A 227 -19.69 -8.90 29.21
C ASP A 227 -18.24 -8.94 29.69
N GLU A 228 -17.33 -8.20 29.00
CA GLU A 228 -15.89 -8.19 29.33
C GLU A 228 -15.50 -7.03 30.25
N GLY A 229 -16.32 -5.98 30.36
CA GLY A 229 -16.03 -4.81 31.16
C GLY A 229 -14.91 -3.93 30.61
N CYS A 230 -14.77 -3.84 29.28
CA CYS A 230 -13.77 -2.98 28.65
C CYS A 230 -14.12 -1.51 28.86
N ASN A 231 -13.13 -0.73 29.30
CA ASN A 231 -13.24 0.71 29.53
C ASN A 231 -13.04 1.51 28.23
N VAL A 232 -12.15 1.05 27.35
CA VAL A 232 -11.81 1.66 26.06
C VAL A 232 -12.04 0.65 24.95
N ILE A 233 -12.65 1.06 23.83
CA ILE A 233 -12.82 0.25 22.63
C ILE A 233 -12.13 0.94 21.46
N VAL A 234 -11.12 0.27 20.91
CA VAL A 234 -10.44 0.65 19.68
C VAL A 234 -10.94 -0.23 18.54
N CYS A 235 -11.36 0.36 17.46
CA CYS A 235 -11.69 -0.34 16.21
C CYS A 235 -10.54 -0.19 15.24
N ILE A 236 -10.13 -1.29 14.59
CA ILE A 236 -9.29 -1.27 13.40
C ILE A 236 -10.16 -1.70 12.22
N ALA A 237 -10.29 -0.88 11.19
CA ALA A 237 -11.15 -1.24 10.07
C ALA A 237 -10.59 -0.79 8.72
N HIS A 238 -10.63 -1.72 7.76
CA HIS A 238 -10.31 -1.44 6.38
C HIS A 238 -11.61 -1.09 5.64
N THR A 239 -11.81 0.19 5.27
CA THR A 239 -13.11 0.71 4.85
C THR A 239 -13.02 1.77 3.75
N LEU A 240 -14.00 1.78 2.84
CA LEU A 240 -14.07 2.70 1.69
C LEU A 240 -14.12 4.18 2.05
N ASN A 241 -14.70 4.53 3.22
CA ASN A 241 -14.78 5.90 3.70
C ASN A 241 -14.85 5.93 5.22
N ALA A 242 -13.72 6.21 5.83
CA ALA A 242 -13.55 6.15 7.28
C ALA A 242 -14.55 7.02 8.06
N LYS A 243 -14.82 8.24 7.60
CA LYS A 243 -15.74 9.16 8.28
C LYS A 243 -17.21 8.69 8.20
N THR A 244 -17.63 8.27 7.02
CA THR A 244 -18.98 7.73 6.82
C THR A 244 -19.18 6.43 7.58
N PHE A 245 -18.13 5.63 7.70
CA PHE A 245 -18.13 4.40 8.46
C PHE A 245 -18.22 4.68 9.97
N ALA A 246 -17.37 5.57 10.48
CA ALA A 246 -17.37 5.97 11.89
C ALA A 246 -18.73 6.52 12.37
N ALA A 247 -19.45 7.25 11.51
CA ALA A 247 -20.79 7.77 11.82
C ALA A 247 -21.84 6.67 12.09
N LYS A 248 -21.57 5.40 11.73
CA LYS A 248 -22.44 4.25 11.98
C LYS A 248 -22.06 3.51 13.27
N LEU A 249 -20.94 3.83 13.89
CA LEU A 249 -20.42 3.09 15.04
C LEU A 249 -21.15 3.46 16.34
N VAL A 250 -21.26 2.49 17.24
CA VAL A 250 -21.89 2.59 18.57
C VAL A 250 -20.95 1.96 19.60
N GLY A 251 -20.63 2.68 20.66
CA GLY A 251 -19.82 2.17 21.77
C GLY A 251 -18.33 2.03 21.47
N VAL A 252 -17.85 2.56 20.34
CA VAL A 252 -16.44 2.63 19.92
C VAL A 252 -15.90 4.01 20.26
N ASP A 253 -14.71 4.08 20.84
CA ASP A 253 -14.04 5.34 21.18
C ASP A 253 -13.17 5.86 20.02
N THR A 254 -12.48 4.95 19.32
CA THR A 254 -11.53 5.30 18.27
C THR A 254 -11.61 4.31 17.11
N LEU A 255 -11.48 4.83 15.89
CA LEU A 255 -11.31 4.08 14.65
C LEU A 255 -9.93 4.37 14.08
N VAL A 256 -9.10 3.34 13.99
CA VAL A 256 -7.90 3.32 13.13
C VAL A 256 -8.34 2.74 11.79
N ALA A 257 -8.32 3.55 10.75
CA ALA A 257 -8.82 3.21 9.43
C ALA A 257 -7.66 2.87 8.46
N GLY A 258 -8.01 2.24 7.35
CA GLY A 258 -7.17 2.01 6.18
C GLY A 258 -8.02 2.00 4.91
N HIS A 259 -7.37 1.91 3.75
CA HIS A 259 -7.90 1.87 2.39
C HIS A 259 -7.87 3.20 1.63
N GLU A 260 -8.13 4.34 2.27
CA GLU A 260 -8.18 5.63 1.56
C GLU A 260 -6.79 6.19 1.24
N HIS A 261 -5.72 5.67 1.88
CA HIS A 261 -4.33 6.10 1.71
C HIS A 261 -4.11 7.58 2.04
N ILE A 262 -4.83 8.12 3.01
CA ILE A 262 -4.78 9.53 3.40
C ILE A 262 -4.25 9.69 4.82
N ASN A 263 -3.80 10.89 5.15
CA ASN A 263 -3.55 11.29 6.52
C ASN A 263 -4.85 11.87 7.08
N LEU A 264 -5.46 11.15 8.02
CA LEU A 264 -6.72 11.53 8.63
C LEU A 264 -6.56 11.60 10.14
N ASP A 265 -7.08 12.67 10.73
CA ASP A 265 -7.16 12.87 12.17
C ASP A 265 -8.35 13.78 12.50
N GLU A 266 -9.52 13.19 12.68
CA GLU A 266 -10.77 13.92 12.87
C GLU A 266 -11.67 13.27 13.91
N ASN A 267 -12.58 14.07 14.51
CA ASN A 267 -13.66 13.60 15.32
C ASN A 267 -14.95 13.46 14.50
N VAL A 268 -15.55 12.29 14.54
CA VAL A 268 -16.84 11.99 13.91
C VAL A 268 -17.86 11.66 14.99
N THR A 269 -19.09 12.17 14.86
CA THR A 269 -20.18 11.78 15.77
C THR A 269 -20.71 10.41 15.37
N GLY A 270 -20.54 9.41 16.25
CA GLY A 270 -21.09 8.07 16.08
C GLY A 270 -22.61 8.01 16.15
N ALA A 271 -23.20 6.87 15.84
CA ALA A 271 -24.65 6.68 15.84
C ALA A 271 -25.29 6.77 17.24
N ASP A 272 -24.51 6.60 18.30
CA ASP A 272 -24.93 6.81 19.70
C ASP A 272 -24.77 8.27 20.17
N GLY A 273 -24.38 9.18 19.28
CA GLY A 273 -24.19 10.60 19.58
C GLY A 273 -22.87 10.94 20.28
N LYS A 274 -21.99 9.95 20.48
CA LYS A 274 -20.67 10.16 21.09
C LYS A 274 -19.60 10.45 20.01
N PRO A 275 -18.51 11.14 20.38
CA PRO A 275 -17.39 11.30 19.47
C PRO A 275 -16.66 9.97 19.27
N VAL A 276 -16.28 9.68 18.04
CA VAL A 276 -15.33 8.64 17.62
C VAL A 276 -14.13 9.36 17.02
N ARG A 277 -12.94 9.16 17.59
CA ARG A 277 -11.71 9.65 16.97
C ARG A 277 -11.36 8.76 15.78
N VAL A 278 -11.15 9.34 14.62
CA VAL A 278 -10.85 8.62 13.38
C VAL A 278 -9.47 9.03 12.89
N VAL A 279 -8.57 8.05 12.76
CA VAL A 279 -7.19 8.26 12.34
C VAL A 279 -6.80 7.30 11.21
N GLU A 280 -5.94 7.76 10.29
CA GLU A 280 -5.34 6.97 9.21
C GLU A 280 -3.95 7.55 8.89
N ALA A 281 -2.96 6.69 8.70
CA ALA A 281 -1.54 7.07 8.56
C ALA A 281 -1.01 6.83 7.13
N GLY A 282 -1.64 7.47 6.14
CA GLY A 282 -1.20 7.41 4.74
C GLY A 282 -1.12 5.99 4.19
N SER A 283 -0.03 5.67 3.47
CA SER A 283 0.19 4.34 2.90
C SER A 283 1.68 4.05 2.65
N ALA A 284 1.98 2.84 2.19
CA ALA A 284 3.33 2.38 1.80
C ALA A 284 4.40 2.56 2.91
N PHE A 285 3.95 2.56 4.17
CA PHE A 285 4.80 2.78 5.35
C PHE A 285 5.50 4.16 5.35
N ALA A 286 4.89 5.15 4.69
CA ALA A 286 5.42 6.51 4.67
C ALA A 286 5.24 7.19 6.01
N GLU A 287 4.13 6.91 6.70
CA GLU A 287 3.80 7.41 8.03
C GLU A 287 3.50 6.27 9.01
N VAL A 288 3.60 6.58 10.31
CA VAL A 288 3.19 5.78 11.46
C VAL A 288 2.48 6.69 12.45
N GLY A 289 1.29 6.32 12.87
CA GLY A 289 0.53 7.07 13.86
C GLY A 289 0.87 6.65 15.30
N LEU A 290 0.82 7.61 16.21
CA LEU A 290 0.82 7.40 17.65
C LEU A 290 -0.32 8.18 18.27
N LEU A 291 -1.41 7.46 18.56
CA LEU A 291 -2.63 8.00 19.14
C LEU A 291 -2.61 7.89 20.66
N SER A 292 -2.97 8.97 21.34
CA SER A 292 -3.17 9.03 22.79
C SER A 292 -4.65 9.25 23.09
N ILE A 293 -5.30 8.29 23.75
CA ILE A 293 -6.74 8.31 24.08
C ILE A 293 -6.87 8.62 25.57
N PRO A 294 -7.24 9.85 25.95
CA PRO A 294 -7.30 10.25 27.36
C PRO A 294 -8.50 9.63 28.07
N TYR A 295 -8.29 9.32 29.34
CA TYR A 295 -9.34 8.89 30.26
C TYR A 295 -9.16 9.51 31.63
N GLU A 296 -10.26 9.64 32.35
CA GLU A 296 -10.30 9.93 33.77
C GLU A 296 -10.70 8.66 34.53
N TYR A 297 -9.93 8.28 35.54
CA TYR A 297 -10.20 7.19 36.46
C TYR A 297 -10.71 7.77 37.79
N ASP A 298 -12.03 7.70 38.04
CA ASP A 298 -12.68 8.20 39.24
C ASP A 298 -12.49 7.21 40.40
N THR A 299 -11.59 7.53 41.32
CA THR A 299 -11.26 6.73 42.52
C THR A 299 -12.28 6.94 43.64
N ARG A 300 -13.18 7.94 43.51
CA ARG A 300 -14.07 8.42 44.59
C ARG A 300 -13.34 8.76 45.89
N GLY A 301 -12.00 8.96 45.81
CA GLY A 301 -11.15 9.23 46.95
C GLY A 301 -10.92 8.04 47.86
N THR A 302 -11.19 6.80 47.42
CA THR A 302 -11.03 5.56 48.19
C THR A 302 -9.99 4.63 47.58
N GLU A 303 -9.42 3.73 48.40
CA GLU A 303 -8.50 2.69 47.93
C GLU A 303 -9.23 1.46 47.37
N THR A 304 -10.55 1.48 47.38
CA THR A 304 -11.39 0.38 46.92
C THR A 304 -11.69 0.56 45.45
N THR A 305 -11.22 -0.36 44.60
CA THR A 305 -11.34 -0.27 43.12
C THR A 305 -12.64 -0.89 42.55
N ASN A 306 -13.52 -1.44 43.41
CA ASN A 306 -14.73 -2.15 42.97
C ASN A 306 -15.86 -1.22 42.51
N ASP A 307 -15.83 0.05 42.92
CA ASP A 307 -16.83 1.08 42.59
C ASP A 307 -16.23 2.22 41.71
N ASP A 308 -14.98 2.08 41.31
CA ASP A 308 -14.31 3.04 40.48
C ASP A 308 -14.91 3.08 39.06
N MET A 309 -14.86 4.23 38.42
CA MET A 309 -15.40 4.45 37.10
C MET A 309 -14.30 4.99 36.17
N VAL A 310 -14.41 4.65 34.91
CA VAL A 310 -13.53 5.19 33.85
C VAL A 310 -14.36 5.97 32.84
N THR A 311 -14.00 7.23 32.65
CA THR A 311 -14.59 8.09 31.62
C THR A 311 -13.56 8.31 30.54
N VAL A 312 -13.89 7.95 29.30
CA VAL A 312 -13.01 8.13 28.13
C VAL A 312 -13.38 9.40 27.40
N SER A 313 -12.40 10.24 27.13
CA SER A 313 -12.55 11.49 26.37
C SER A 313 -12.03 11.30 24.93
N ALA A 314 -12.68 10.42 24.17
CA ALA A 314 -12.26 10.05 22.81
C ALA A 314 -12.10 11.27 21.90
N GLY A 315 -12.96 12.29 22.04
CA GLY A 315 -12.89 13.54 21.28
C GLY A 315 -11.68 14.41 21.56
N ASP A 316 -11.02 14.20 22.70
CA ASP A 316 -9.80 14.91 23.12
C ASP A 316 -8.52 14.09 22.83
N SER A 317 -8.63 13.00 22.09
CA SER A 317 -7.48 12.21 21.66
C SER A 317 -6.52 13.06 20.80
N ASP A 318 -5.22 12.80 20.94
CA ASP A 318 -4.15 13.47 20.21
C ASP A 318 -3.40 12.46 19.34
N GLU A 319 -3.23 12.80 18.07
CA GLU A 319 -2.52 11.98 17.09
C GLU A 319 -1.22 12.65 16.69
N LYS A 320 -0.15 11.87 16.71
CA LYS A 320 1.13 12.28 16.15
C LYS A 320 1.51 11.36 15.00
N LEU A 321 1.59 11.90 13.79
CA LEU A 321 2.15 11.20 12.65
C LEU A 321 3.68 11.35 12.62
N TYR A 322 4.36 10.21 12.52
CA TYR A 322 5.79 10.12 12.30
C TYR A 322 6.06 9.80 10.83
N THR A 323 7.16 10.33 10.31
CA THR A 323 7.64 10.14 8.94
C THR A 323 9.04 9.50 8.94
N ALA A 324 9.55 9.13 7.78
CA ALA A 324 10.93 8.67 7.64
C ALA A 324 11.96 9.74 8.08
N LYS A 325 11.60 11.03 8.01
CA LYS A 325 12.46 12.10 8.54
C LYS A 325 12.58 12.07 10.05
N ASP A 326 11.51 11.78 10.76
CA ASP A 326 11.57 11.66 12.23
C ASP A 326 12.50 10.52 12.65
N VAL A 327 12.51 9.41 11.90
CA VAL A 327 13.48 8.32 12.08
C VAL A 327 14.90 8.84 11.82
N ASP A 328 15.14 9.54 10.71
CA ASP A 328 16.46 10.11 10.37
C ASP A 328 16.99 11.02 11.48
N ASP A 329 16.14 11.89 12.02
CA ASP A 329 16.49 12.77 13.13
C ASP A 329 16.87 11.98 14.41
N LEU A 330 16.17 10.87 14.68
CA LEU A 330 16.46 9.99 15.83
C LEU A 330 17.75 9.19 15.66
N LEU A 331 18.18 8.89 14.44
CA LEU A 331 19.40 8.15 14.15
C LEU A 331 20.69 8.94 14.42
N ALA A 332 20.60 10.22 14.78
CA ALA A 332 21.70 10.97 15.35
C ALA A 332 22.19 10.38 16.70
N ASP A 333 21.33 9.67 17.43
CA ASP A 333 21.69 8.89 18.62
C ASP A 333 22.18 7.49 18.22
N SER A 334 23.39 7.13 18.69
CA SER A 334 24.00 5.83 18.40
C SER A 334 23.20 4.63 18.93
N ASN A 335 22.41 4.78 19.98
CA ASN A 335 21.56 3.70 20.48
C ASN A 335 20.44 3.41 19.48
N ASN A 336 19.84 4.43 18.91
CA ASN A 336 18.81 4.29 17.88
C ASN A 336 19.38 3.68 16.59
N GLN A 337 20.60 4.08 16.20
CA GLN A 337 21.32 3.45 15.10
C GLN A 337 21.57 1.95 15.36
N ASN A 338 21.96 1.57 16.58
CA ASN A 338 22.15 0.16 16.93
C ASN A 338 20.84 -0.64 16.85
N ILE A 339 19.70 -0.06 17.26
CA ILE A 339 18.38 -0.71 17.14
C ILE A 339 18.02 -0.95 15.67
N LEU A 340 18.20 0.07 14.83
CA LEU A 340 17.96 -0.04 13.40
C LEU A 340 18.83 -1.14 12.77
N ASP A 341 20.13 -1.14 13.09
CA ASP A 341 21.08 -2.12 12.56
C ASP A 341 20.79 -3.54 13.07
N GLU A 342 20.35 -3.70 14.31
CA GLU A 342 19.94 -4.99 14.88
C GLU A 342 18.74 -5.57 14.12
N VAL A 343 17.68 -4.80 13.94
CA VAL A 343 16.49 -5.26 13.20
C VAL A 343 16.84 -5.53 11.73
N ARG A 344 17.58 -4.63 11.10
CA ARG A 344 18.00 -4.77 9.70
C ARG A 344 18.84 -6.02 9.47
N ASN A 345 19.83 -6.29 10.32
CA ASN A 345 20.74 -7.40 10.12
C ASN A 345 20.17 -8.75 10.59
N ASN A 346 19.35 -8.77 11.64
CA ASN A 346 18.92 -10.01 12.28
C ASN A 346 17.49 -10.43 11.89
N LYS A 347 16.65 -9.48 11.39
CA LYS A 347 15.26 -9.75 11.02
C LYS A 347 15.02 -9.57 9.53
N ILE A 348 15.44 -8.43 8.97
CA ILE A 348 15.18 -8.10 7.56
C ILE A 348 16.15 -8.84 6.65
N LYS A 349 17.46 -8.81 6.93
CA LYS A 349 18.46 -9.39 6.02
C LYS A 349 18.24 -10.87 5.67
N PRO A 350 17.89 -11.77 6.57
CA PRO A 350 17.61 -13.17 6.20
C PRO A 350 16.46 -13.29 5.19
N LEU A 351 15.44 -12.44 5.29
CA LEU A 351 14.31 -12.39 4.37
C LEU A 351 14.69 -11.72 3.04
N ASP A 352 15.55 -10.70 3.06
CA ASP A 352 16.15 -10.10 1.87
C ASP A 352 16.98 -11.14 1.09
N ASP A 353 17.81 -11.91 1.78
CA ASP A 353 18.66 -12.94 1.16
C ASP A 353 17.77 -14.04 0.51
N ALA A 354 16.66 -14.41 1.14
CA ALA A 354 15.69 -15.34 0.57
C ALA A 354 14.98 -14.75 -0.66
N PHE A 355 14.55 -13.48 -0.57
CA PHE A 355 13.95 -12.76 -1.68
C PHE A 355 14.91 -12.62 -2.87
N GLU A 356 16.17 -12.28 -2.63
CA GLU A 356 17.20 -12.20 -3.67
C GLU A 356 17.41 -13.57 -4.34
N SER A 357 17.42 -14.65 -3.56
CA SER A 357 17.52 -16.01 -4.09
C SER A 357 16.35 -16.36 -5.01
N GLU A 358 15.11 -16.00 -4.62
CA GLU A 358 13.92 -16.21 -5.45
C GLU A 358 13.96 -15.31 -6.71
N SER A 359 14.40 -14.06 -6.57
CA SER A 359 14.50 -13.09 -7.68
C SER A 359 15.49 -13.55 -8.75
N ASN A 360 16.53 -14.29 -8.38
CA ASN A 360 17.51 -14.83 -9.33
C ASN A 360 17.03 -16.08 -10.08
N LYS A 361 15.85 -16.63 -9.78
CA LYS A 361 15.31 -17.78 -10.48
C LYS A 361 14.93 -17.43 -11.91
N VAL A 362 15.38 -18.25 -12.86
CA VAL A 362 14.97 -18.16 -14.26
C VAL A 362 13.54 -18.64 -14.37
N LEU A 363 12.67 -17.78 -14.90
CA LEU A 363 11.26 -18.07 -15.17
C LEU A 363 11.07 -18.69 -16.55
N GLY A 364 11.79 -18.18 -17.55
CA GLY A 364 11.67 -18.59 -18.93
C GLY A 364 12.83 -18.04 -19.76
N THR A 365 12.70 -18.18 -21.08
CA THR A 365 13.68 -17.61 -22.04
C THR A 365 12.97 -16.74 -23.05
N SER A 366 13.61 -15.67 -23.48
CA SER A 366 13.16 -14.83 -24.58
C SER A 366 14.03 -15.05 -25.81
N SER A 367 13.39 -15.22 -26.97
CA SER A 367 14.09 -15.36 -28.25
C SER A 367 14.53 -14.02 -28.82
N THR A 368 13.95 -12.90 -28.35
CA THR A 368 14.21 -11.55 -28.84
C THR A 368 14.21 -10.53 -27.71
N ASN A 369 14.55 -9.29 -28.02
CA ASN A 369 14.46 -8.16 -27.09
C ASN A 369 13.07 -7.55 -27.18
N TYR A 370 12.45 -7.31 -25.99
CA TYR A 370 11.17 -6.59 -25.85
C TYR A 370 11.41 -5.27 -25.10
N PHE A 371 11.97 -4.32 -25.78
CA PHE A 371 12.08 -2.93 -25.37
C PHE A 371 12.13 -2.09 -26.63
N TYR A 372 12.02 -0.81 -26.47
CA TYR A 372 12.06 0.07 -27.61
C TYR A 372 13.43 0.75 -27.70
N GLY A 373 13.95 0.83 -28.94
CA GLY A 373 15.26 1.40 -29.23
C GLY A 373 16.38 0.36 -29.41
N GLU A 374 17.58 0.83 -29.65
CA GLU A 374 18.77 -0.01 -29.88
C GLU A 374 19.50 -0.41 -28.59
N ASP A 375 18.98 -0.01 -27.44
CA ASP A 375 19.56 -0.32 -26.13
C ASP A 375 19.31 -1.78 -25.75
N ALA A 376 20.35 -2.59 -25.94
CA ALA A 376 20.30 -4.02 -25.60
C ALA A 376 20.16 -4.31 -24.11
N ALA A 377 20.24 -3.30 -23.24
CA ALA A 377 20.07 -3.45 -21.79
C ALA A 377 18.67 -3.07 -21.30
N GLY A 378 17.79 -2.53 -22.16
CA GLY A 378 16.47 -2.07 -21.75
C GLY A 378 16.49 -0.91 -20.75
N THR A 379 17.57 -0.11 -20.74
CA THR A 379 17.80 0.94 -19.74
C THR A 379 16.90 2.15 -19.91
N HIS A 380 16.24 2.28 -21.07
CA HIS A 380 15.32 3.38 -21.35
C HIS A 380 13.84 3.02 -21.24
N GLY A 381 13.52 1.89 -20.64
CA GLY A 381 12.18 1.31 -20.42
C GLY A 381 10.99 2.23 -20.70
N TRP A 382 10.43 2.81 -19.67
CA TRP A 382 9.22 3.64 -19.78
C TRP A 382 9.41 4.94 -20.58
N GLU A 383 10.61 5.53 -20.61
CA GLU A 383 10.90 6.74 -21.37
C GLU A 383 10.79 6.48 -22.87
N MET A 384 11.23 5.31 -23.32
CA MET A 384 11.06 4.89 -24.71
C MET A 384 9.62 4.56 -25.03
N VAL A 385 8.89 3.89 -24.11
CA VAL A 385 7.46 3.60 -24.32
C VAL A 385 6.66 4.88 -24.51
N ARG A 386 6.85 5.89 -23.67
CA ARG A 386 6.11 7.16 -23.77
C ARG A 386 6.43 7.98 -25.03
N THR A 387 7.62 7.81 -25.61
CA THR A 387 8.01 8.57 -26.80
C THR A 387 7.75 7.84 -28.11
N THR A 388 7.84 6.53 -28.11
CA THR A 388 7.99 5.76 -29.34
C THR A 388 7.09 4.54 -29.46
N ASP A 389 6.41 4.10 -28.40
CA ASP A 389 5.60 2.87 -28.45
C ASP A 389 4.49 2.92 -29.54
N LEU A 390 3.92 4.09 -29.77
CA LEU A 390 2.86 4.33 -30.73
C LEU A 390 3.34 4.86 -32.09
N ARG A 391 4.66 4.91 -32.33
CA ARG A 391 5.27 5.44 -33.55
C ARG A 391 5.97 4.36 -34.36
N PRO A 392 6.16 4.55 -35.69
CA PRO A 392 7.00 3.66 -36.49
C PRO A 392 8.43 3.59 -35.94
N SER A 393 9.02 2.40 -35.95
CA SER A 393 10.39 2.18 -35.46
C SER A 393 11.45 2.84 -36.35
N LYS A 394 11.15 2.90 -37.64
CA LYS A 394 11.96 3.58 -38.66
C LYS A 394 11.06 4.25 -39.67
N GLU A 395 11.56 5.32 -40.30
CA GLU A 395 10.87 5.93 -41.42
C GLU A 395 10.61 4.88 -42.50
N GLY A 396 9.35 4.78 -42.92
CA GLY A 396 8.90 3.80 -43.93
C GLY A 396 8.35 2.50 -43.38
N ASP A 397 8.41 2.23 -42.08
CA ASP A 397 7.78 1.08 -41.48
C ASP A 397 6.25 1.22 -41.52
N THR A 398 5.57 0.17 -41.95
CA THR A 398 4.09 0.09 -41.99
C THR A 398 3.51 -0.72 -40.84
N THR A 399 4.35 -1.42 -40.10
CA THR A 399 3.97 -2.20 -38.90
C THR A 399 5.02 -2.03 -37.83
N LYS A 400 4.60 -2.17 -36.57
CA LYS A 400 5.49 -2.13 -35.44
C LYS A 400 5.70 -3.53 -34.88
N ALA A 401 6.94 -3.86 -34.55
CA ALA A 401 7.25 -5.04 -33.76
C ALA A 401 6.61 -4.94 -32.37
N GLN A 402 6.33 -6.08 -31.74
CA GLN A 402 5.83 -6.09 -30.36
C GLN A 402 6.87 -5.48 -29.41
N THR A 403 6.38 -4.64 -28.50
CA THR A 403 7.17 -3.96 -27.49
C THR A 403 6.93 -4.57 -26.12
N ILE A 404 7.64 -4.08 -25.11
CA ILE A 404 7.39 -4.48 -23.71
C ILE A 404 5.96 -4.19 -23.26
N GLY A 405 5.36 -3.10 -23.75
CA GLY A 405 3.96 -2.78 -23.48
C GLY A 405 2.99 -3.85 -24.01
N HIS A 406 3.24 -4.39 -25.20
CA HIS A 406 2.48 -5.53 -25.75
C HIS A 406 2.63 -6.80 -24.89
N VAL A 407 3.84 -7.07 -24.38
CA VAL A 407 4.09 -8.23 -23.50
C VAL A 407 3.27 -8.10 -22.21
N ILE A 408 3.26 -6.92 -21.61
CA ILE A 408 2.50 -6.66 -20.39
C ILE A 408 0.98 -6.78 -20.65
N CYS A 409 0.45 -6.13 -21.68
CA CYS A 409 -0.96 -6.26 -22.04
C CYS A 409 -1.33 -7.71 -22.42
N GLY A 410 -0.44 -8.44 -23.07
CA GLY A 410 -0.59 -9.88 -23.35
C GLY A 410 -0.64 -10.72 -22.07
N SER A 411 0.14 -10.36 -21.05
CA SER A 411 0.09 -11.04 -19.76
C SER A 411 -1.25 -10.86 -19.04
N TYR A 412 -1.83 -9.66 -19.10
CA TYR A 412 -3.15 -9.36 -18.54
C TYR A 412 -4.25 -10.18 -19.22
N LEU A 413 -4.23 -10.23 -20.54
CA LEU A 413 -5.17 -11.03 -21.30
C LEU A 413 -4.99 -12.54 -21.06
N SER A 414 -3.74 -13.00 -20.96
CA SER A 414 -3.44 -14.40 -20.65
C SER A 414 -3.98 -14.81 -19.28
N LEU A 415 -3.74 -14.00 -18.26
CA LEU A 415 -4.18 -14.29 -16.90
C LEU A 415 -5.70 -14.26 -16.78
N THR A 416 -6.34 -13.21 -17.29
CA THR A 416 -7.82 -13.06 -17.22
C THR A 416 -8.55 -14.08 -18.05
N GLY A 417 -7.94 -14.62 -19.11
CA GLY A 417 -8.50 -15.68 -19.95
C GLY A 417 -8.29 -17.09 -19.42
N ALA A 418 -7.47 -17.27 -18.39
CA ALA A 418 -7.14 -18.60 -17.85
C ALA A 418 -8.21 -19.17 -16.92
N ASP A 419 -9.10 -18.36 -16.36
CA ASP A 419 -10.15 -18.78 -15.44
C ASP A 419 -11.50 -18.93 -16.18
N PRO A 420 -11.98 -20.15 -16.40
CA PRO A 420 -13.25 -20.38 -17.10
C PRO A 420 -14.49 -19.94 -16.30
N GLY A 421 -14.34 -19.63 -15.01
CA GLY A 421 -15.40 -19.15 -14.12
C GLY A 421 -15.61 -17.64 -14.15
N LEU A 422 -14.66 -16.89 -14.72
CA LEU A 422 -14.67 -15.44 -14.79
C LEU A 422 -14.74 -14.93 -16.23
N THR A 423 -15.16 -13.69 -16.39
CA THR A 423 -15.21 -13.05 -17.71
C THR A 423 -13.81 -12.66 -18.15
N SER A 424 -13.31 -13.30 -19.20
CA SER A 424 -12.04 -12.90 -19.83
C SER A 424 -12.08 -11.45 -20.28
N ALA A 425 -10.97 -10.74 -20.15
CA ALA A 425 -10.85 -9.41 -20.72
C ALA A 425 -10.83 -9.48 -22.26
N ASP A 426 -11.52 -8.55 -22.87
CA ASP A 426 -11.53 -8.35 -24.34
C ASP A 426 -10.32 -7.56 -24.79
N LEU A 427 -9.93 -6.58 -23.97
CA LEU A 427 -8.93 -5.57 -24.22
C LEU A 427 -8.02 -5.42 -23.01
N ALA A 428 -6.83 -4.87 -23.20
CA ALA A 428 -5.92 -4.51 -22.11
C ALA A 428 -5.25 -3.16 -22.38
N ILE A 429 -4.94 -2.43 -21.32
CA ILE A 429 -4.13 -1.21 -21.34
C ILE A 429 -3.10 -1.20 -20.21
N GLU A 430 -1.94 -0.61 -20.47
CA GLU A 430 -0.89 -0.33 -19.51
C GLU A 430 -0.29 1.04 -19.78
N ASN A 431 0.02 1.81 -18.74
CA ASN A 431 0.62 3.14 -18.91
C ASN A 431 2.15 3.11 -18.89
N ALA A 432 2.78 3.97 -19.67
CA ALA A 432 4.23 4.07 -19.78
C ALA A 432 4.93 4.29 -18.43
N GLY A 433 4.31 5.07 -17.53
CA GLY A 433 4.83 5.31 -16.18
C GLY A 433 4.92 4.04 -15.32
N GLY A 434 4.11 3.02 -15.61
CA GLY A 434 4.14 1.71 -14.95
C GLY A 434 5.28 0.80 -15.44
N ILE A 435 5.88 1.08 -16.60
CA ILE A 435 6.90 0.25 -17.25
C ILE A 435 8.28 0.82 -16.98
N ARG A 436 9.16 0.08 -16.29
CA ARG A 436 10.47 0.60 -15.84
C ARG A 436 11.67 -0.14 -16.42
N GLY A 437 11.44 -1.14 -17.27
CA GLY A 437 12.48 -1.92 -17.91
C GLY A 437 11.97 -2.68 -19.13
N GLY A 438 12.84 -3.47 -19.74
CA GLY A 438 12.51 -4.35 -20.88
C GLY A 438 13.04 -5.76 -20.67
N ILE A 439 12.71 -6.67 -21.58
CA ILE A 439 13.20 -8.05 -21.60
C ILE A 439 14.32 -8.17 -22.64
N ALA A 440 15.50 -8.59 -22.20
CA ALA A 440 16.59 -8.95 -23.11
C ALA A 440 16.45 -10.40 -23.60
N ALA A 441 16.92 -10.68 -24.82
CA ALA A 441 17.01 -12.05 -25.31
C ALA A 441 17.92 -12.90 -24.41
N GLY A 442 17.48 -14.13 -24.12
CA GLY A 442 18.14 -15.05 -23.20
C GLY A 442 17.28 -15.43 -22.00
N ASN A 443 17.90 -15.77 -20.89
CA ASN A 443 17.18 -16.09 -19.65
C ASN A 443 16.51 -14.86 -19.07
N VAL A 444 15.24 -15.02 -18.67
CA VAL A 444 14.44 -14.02 -17.97
C VAL A 444 14.23 -14.50 -16.54
N THR A 445 14.65 -13.72 -15.57
CA THR A 445 14.54 -14.03 -14.15
C THR A 445 13.30 -13.36 -13.53
N ALA A 446 12.92 -13.79 -12.34
CA ALA A 446 11.88 -13.10 -11.57
C ALA A 446 12.29 -11.65 -11.25
N GLY A 447 13.58 -11.40 -11.00
CA GLY A 447 14.11 -10.06 -10.76
C GLY A 447 14.00 -9.13 -11.98
N ASP A 448 14.19 -9.66 -13.19
CA ASP A 448 13.98 -8.87 -14.42
C ASP A 448 12.51 -8.42 -14.53
N VAL A 449 11.56 -9.33 -14.21
CA VAL A 449 10.12 -8.99 -14.22
C VAL A 449 9.75 -7.96 -13.16
N ILE A 450 10.30 -8.09 -11.96
CA ILE A 450 10.13 -7.09 -10.88
C ILE A 450 10.65 -5.72 -11.33
N ALA A 451 11.81 -5.68 -11.99
CA ALA A 451 12.38 -4.43 -12.48
C ALA A 451 11.52 -3.77 -13.57
N ILE A 452 10.76 -4.55 -14.35
CA ILE A 452 9.84 -4.03 -15.36
C ILE A 452 8.61 -3.40 -14.71
N SER A 453 7.99 -4.05 -13.71
CA SER A 453 6.76 -3.61 -13.04
C SER A 453 6.94 -3.58 -11.51
N PRO A 454 7.67 -2.57 -10.96
CA PRO A 454 8.13 -2.60 -9.57
C PRO A 454 7.13 -2.06 -8.55
N TYR A 455 5.99 -1.48 -8.97
CA TYR A 455 5.13 -0.69 -8.10
C TYR A 455 4.13 -1.49 -7.27
N GLY A 456 3.97 -2.79 -7.54
CA GLY A 456 2.96 -3.61 -6.89
C GLY A 456 1.53 -3.23 -7.28
N ASN A 457 1.34 -2.51 -8.39
CA ASN A 457 0.03 -2.18 -8.92
C ASN A 457 -0.81 -3.43 -9.11
N THR A 458 -2.09 -3.35 -8.76
CA THR A 458 -3.03 -4.45 -8.91
C THR A 458 -3.58 -4.50 -10.33
N LEU A 459 -3.61 -5.70 -10.90
CA LEU A 459 -4.33 -5.96 -12.16
C LEU A 459 -5.82 -6.06 -11.88
N GLU A 460 -6.59 -5.27 -12.58
CA GLU A 460 -8.05 -5.21 -12.46
C GLU A 460 -8.73 -5.36 -13.81
N THR A 461 -9.96 -5.86 -13.80
CA THR A 461 -10.85 -5.82 -14.97
C THR A 461 -11.99 -4.85 -14.74
N TRP A 462 -12.28 -4.07 -15.77
CA TRP A 462 -13.29 -3.02 -15.76
C TRP A 462 -14.19 -3.09 -17.00
N THR A 463 -15.41 -2.58 -16.92
CA THR A 463 -16.24 -2.36 -18.11
C THR A 463 -15.98 -0.98 -18.70
N MET A 464 -15.84 -0.90 -20.04
CA MET A 464 -15.66 0.36 -20.76
C MET A 464 -16.38 0.29 -22.11
N THR A 465 -16.96 1.39 -22.60
CA THR A 465 -17.51 1.43 -23.95
C THR A 465 -16.40 1.48 -24.99
N GLY A 466 -16.66 0.96 -26.20
CA GLY A 466 -15.68 1.07 -27.28
C GLY A 466 -15.34 2.52 -27.64
N ALA A 467 -16.30 3.44 -27.46
CA ALA A 467 -16.07 4.88 -27.65
C ALA A 467 -15.10 5.44 -26.62
N ASP A 468 -15.27 5.12 -25.32
CA ASP A 468 -14.38 5.59 -24.25
C ASP A 468 -12.97 5.01 -24.42
N PHE A 469 -12.86 3.73 -24.83
CA PHE A 469 -11.58 3.09 -25.11
C PHE A 469 -10.84 3.76 -26.27
N LEU A 470 -11.53 4.01 -27.41
CA LEU A 470 -10.93 4.71 -28.55
C LEU A 470 -10.52 6.15 -28.19
N ALA A 471 -11.34 6.85 -27.41
CA ALA A 471 -11.00 8.21 -26.96
C ALA A 471 -9.75 8.21 -26.07
N ALA A 472 -9.59 7.20 -25.21
CA ALA A 472 -8.37 7.07 -24.40
C ALA A 472 -7.13 6.78 -25.27
N LEU A 473 -7.24 5.94 -26.29
CA LEU A 473 -6.14 5.69 -27.22
C LEU A 473 -5.78 6.92 -28.05
N GLU A 474 -6.77 7.66 -28.56
CA GLU A 474 -6.51 8.91 -29.30
C GLU A 474 -5.79 9.95 -28.42
N HIS A 475 -6.25 10.11 -27.17
CA HIS A 475 -5.57 11.00 -26.23
C HIS A 475 -4.14 10.53 -25.90
N SER A 476 -3.93 9.22 -25.79
CA SER A 476 -2.59 8.66 -25.65
C SER A 476 -1.66 8.99 -26.82
N LEU A 477 -2.18 9.05 -28.06
CA LEU A 477 -1.43 9.49 -29.22
C LEU A 477 -1.03 10.98 -29.13
N GLU A 478 -1.91 11.82 -28.59
CA GLU A 478 -1.60 13.25 -28.35
C GLU A 478 -0.49 13.43 -27.33
N ILE A 479 -0.55 12.68 -26.20
CA ILE A 479 0.51 12.69 -25.19
C ILE A 479 1.84 12.20 -25.79
N SER A 480 1.80 11.09 -26.53
CA SER A 480 2.99 10.53 -27.21
C SER A 480 3.63 11.53 -28.18
N ASP A 481 2.82 12.33 -28.88
CA ASP A 481 3.29 13.37 -29.80
C ASP A 481 4.10 14.44 -29.04
N LYS A 482 3.52 15.01 -27.98
CA LYS A 482 4.18 15.99 -27.10
C LYS A 482 5.47 15.43 -26.47
N CYS A 483 5.46 14.16 -26.08
CA CYS A 483 6.63 13.49 -25.53
C CYS A 483 7.75 13.39 -26.57
N ASN A 484 7.41 13.03 -27.81
CA ASN A 484 8.38 12.95 -28.90
C ASN A 484 9.01 14.31 -29.19
N ASP A 485 8.21 15.38 -29.23
CA ASP A 485 8.72 16.73 -29.43
C ASP A 485 9.75 17.12 -28.33
N SER A 486 9.42 16.82 -27.06
CA SER A 486 10.35 17.06 -25.96
C SER A 486 11.65 16.25 -26.10
N TYR A 487 11.54 14.99 -26.49
CA TYR A 487 12.68 14.10 -26.71
C TYR A 487 13.57 14.60 -27.84
N GLU A 488 13.03 14.97 -28.99
CA GLU A 488 13.79 15.50 -30.13
C GLU A 488 14.55 16.78 -29.75
N LEU A 489 13.92 17.68 -28.99
CA LEU A 489 14.57 18.90 -28.48
C LEU A 489 15.71 18.57 -27.50
N GLN A 490 15.51 17.61 -26.59
CA GLN A 490 16.56 17.15 -25.68
C GLN A 490 17.74 16.57 -26.47
N GLN A 491 17.49 15.71 -27.45
CA GLN A 491 18.58 15.12 -28.30
C GLN A 491 19.30 16.18 -29.07
N ALA A 492 18.60 17.15 -29.66
CA ALA A 492 19.23 18.26 -30.36
C ALA A 492 20.12 19.11 -29.45
N TYR A 493 19.70 19.33 -28.21
CA TYR A 493 20.46 20.10 -27.22
C TYR A 493 21.73 19.37 -26.75
N VAL A 494 21.63 18.06 -26.54
CA VAL A 494 22.81 17.20 -26.24
C VAL A 494 23.78 17.18 -27.43
N ALA A 495 23.29 17.07 -28.67
CA ALA A 495 24.11 17.11 -29.87
C ALA A 495 24.85 18.47 -30.06
N ALA A 496 24.30 19.55 -29.47
CA ALA A 496 24.92 20.86 -29.42
C ALA A 496 26.05 20.99 -28.36
N GLY A 497 26.31 19.93 -27.59
CA GLY A 497 27.40 19.84 -26.61
C GLY A 497 27.00 20.08 -25.15
N HIS A 498 25.71 20.07 -24.83
CA HIS A 498 25.19 20.16 -23.49
C HIS A 498 25.04 18.77 -22.85
N THR A 499 24.86 18.70 -21.53
CA THR A 499 24.63 17.44 -20.82
C THR A 499 23.17 16.99 -20.95
N GLU A 500 22.91 15.69 -20.77
CA GLU A 500 21.54 15.15 -20.73
C GLU A 500 20.70 15.81 -19.62
N GLN A 501 21.30 16.09 -18.46
CA GLN A 501 20.61 16.75 -17.36
C GLN A 501 20.17 18.18 -17.73
N GLU A 502 21.08 18.95 -18.37
CA GLU A 502 20.72 20.30 -18.85
C GLU A 502 19.64 20.26 -19.93
N ALA A 503 19.65 19.24 -20.79
CA ALA A 503 18.60 19.05 -21.80
C ALA A 503 17.25 18.74 -21.16
N GLN A 504 17.19 17.84 -20.16
CA GLN A 504 15.97 17.50 -19.43
C GLN A 504 15.44 18.67 -18.60
N ASP A 505 16.30 19.46 -18.00
CA ASP A 505 15.90 20.65 -17.24
C ASP A 505 15.32 21.75 -18.16
N MET A 506 15.87 21.84 -19.40
CA MET A 506 15.45 22.84 -20.41
C MET A 506 14.15 22.43 -21.12
N TYR A 507 14.07 21.17 -21.53
CA TYR A 507 12.95 20.60 -22.30
C TYR A 507 12.29 19.48 -21.52
N LYS A 508 11.51 19.88 -20.51
CA LYS A 508 10.81 18.94 -19.61
C LYS A 508 9.83 18.06 -20.37
N TRP A 509 9.71 16.85 -19.90
CA TRP A 509 8.61 15.98 -20.30
C TRP A 509 7.26 16.61 -19.93
N PRO A 510 6.20 16.40 -20.74
CA PRO A 510 4.83 16.75 -20.34
C PRO A 510 4.46 16.14 -19.00
N ASP A 511 3.68 16.83 -18.18
CA ASP A 511 3.28 16.35 -16.84
C ASP A 511 2.50 15.02 -16.93
N ASP A 512 1.73 14.82 -18.00
CA ASP A 512 0.94 13.63 -18.31
C ASP A 512 1.75 12.52 -19.05
N SER A 513 3.05 12.70 -19.24
CA SER A 513 3.90 11.79 -20.05
C SER A 513 3.88 10.33 -19.58
N GLY A 514 3.68 10.08 -18.29
CA GLY A 514 3.53 8.74 -17.74
C GLY A 514 2.24 8.03 -18.13
N SER A 515 1.27 8.77 -18.68
CA SER A 515 -0.07 8.29 -19.06
C SER A 515 -0.16 7.82 -20.52
N VAL A 516 0.94 7.82 -21.30
CA VAL A 516 0.97 7.16 -22.62
C VAL A 516 0.61 5.69 -22.46
N LEU A 517 -0.39 5.20 -23.23
CA LEU A 517 -0.92 3.85 -23.11
C LEU A 517 -0.32 2.89 -24.14
N SER A 518 0.17 1.76 -23.67
CA SER A 518 0.25 0.53 -24.45
C SER A 518 -1.09 -0.21 -24.36
N PHE A 519 -1.44 -1.00 -25.37
CA PHE A 519 -2.71 -1.69 -25.44
C PHE A 519 -2.59 -3.10 -26.01
N GLY A 520 -3.57 -3.94 -25.73
CA GLY A 520 -3.67 -5.33 -26.21
C GLY A 520 -5.11 -5.76 -26.46
N GLY A 521 -5.26 -6.93 -27.09
CA GLY A 521 -6.57 -7.45 -27.50
C GLY A 521 -7.13 -6.83 -28.79
N ILE A 522 -6.34 -5.98 -29.44
CA ILE A 522 -6.79 -5.17 -30.55
C ILE A 522 -5.69 -4.96 -31.60
N ASN A 523 -6.04 -5.00 -32.88
CA ASN A 523 -5.19 -4.53 -33.95
C ASN A 523 -5.61 -3.12 -34.33
N VAL A 524 -4.65 -2.19 -34.32
CA VAL A 524 -4.90 -0.76 -34.56
C VAL A 524 -4.11 -0.30 -35.76
N THR A 525 -4.74 0.49 -36.64
CA THR A 525 -4.04 1.21 -37.71
C THR A 525 -4.05 2.70 -37.39
N ILE A 526 -2.86 3.29 -37.27
CA ILE A 526 -2.65 4.70 -36.94
C ILE A 526 -2.25 5.46 -38.22
N ASP A 527 -2.85 6.59 -38.43
CA ASP A 527 -2.50 7.55 -39.48
C ASP A 527 -2.07 8.87 -38.86
N TRP A 528 -0.76 9.06 -38.75
CA TRP A 528 -0.18 10.27 -38.15
C TRP A 528 -0.38 11.52 -39.00
N THR A 529 -0.89 11.41 -40.23
CA THR A 529 -1.23 12.59 -41.07
C THR A 529 -2.60 13.18 -40.72
N GLN A 530 -3.41 12.46 -39.95
CA GLN A 530 -4.72 12.93 -39.49
C GLN A 530 -4.57 13.91 -38.33
N SER A 531 -5.60 14.72 -38.14
CA SER A 531 -5.68 15.62 -36.98
C SER A 531 -5.85 14.84 -35.69
N GLU A 532 -5.44 15.45 -34.57
CA GLU A 532 -5.66 14.93 -33.24
C GLU A 532 -7.11 14.46 -33.04
N GLY A 533 -7.28 13.35 -32.32
CA GLY A 533 -8.56 12.71 -32.08
C GLY A 533 -9.15 11.94 -33.28
N LYS A 534 -8.38 11.77 -34.37
CA LYS A 534 -8.79 11.04 -35.60
C LYS A 534 -7.65 10.21 -36.21
N ARG A 535 -6.62 9.94 -35.45
CA ARG A 535 -5.42 9.22 -35.91
C ARG A 535 -5.66 7.72 -35.99
N ILE A 536 -6.60 7.16 -35.23
CA ILE A 536 -6.96 5.75 -35.30
C ILE A 536 -7.97 5.55 -36.43
N VAL A 537 -7.49 5.02 -37.57
CA VAL A 537 -8.31 4.82 -38.78
C VAL A 537 -8.91 3.43 -38.88
N SER A 538 -8.40 2.46 -38.10
CA SER A 538 -8.95 1.11 -38.00
C SER A 538 -8.65 0.52 -36.61
N ALA A 539 -9.63 -0.20 -36.04
CA ALA A 539 -9.50 -0.92 -34.77
C ALA A 539 -10.29 -2.22 -34.86
N THR A 540 -9.63 -3.39 -34.76
CA THR A 540 -10.26 -4.72 -34.82
C THR A 540 -9.79 -5.59 -33.66
N LEU A 541 -10.72 -6.36 -33.07
CA LEU A 541 -10.41 -7.25 -31.95
C LEU A 541 -9.53 -8.42 -32.40
N THR A 542 -8.54 -8.80 -31.62
CA THR A 542 -7.67 -9.95 -31.94
C THR A 542 -8.41 -11.27 -31.89
N LYS A 543 -9.37 -11.42 -30.96
CA LYS A 543 -10.06 -12.67 -30.66
C LYS A 543 -10.93 -13.19 -31.84
N ASP A 544 -11.48 -12.31 -32.69
CA ASP A 544 -12.42 -12.68 -33.76
C ASP A 544 -12.30 -11.83 -35.02
N GLY A 545 -11.41 -10.84 -35.06
CA GLY A 545 -11.22 -9.94 -36.18
C GLY A 545 -12.36 -8.94 -36.41
N SER A 546 -13.34 -8.88 -35.51
CA SER A 546 -14.45 -7.93 -35.63
C SER A 546 -14.00 -6.51 -35.39
N THR A 547 -14.60 -5.53 -36.08
CA THR A 547 -14.35 -4.11 -35.80
C THR A 547 -14.84 -3.77 -34.41
N LEU A 548 -14.05 -3.00 -33.66
CA LEU A 548 -14.45 -2.46 -32.36
C LEU A 548 -15.70 -1.57 -32.55
N ASP A 549 -16.80 -1.95 -31.89
CA ASP A 549 -18.06 -1.19 -31.93
C ASP A 549 -18.04 -0.12 -30.82
N PRO A 550 -18.05 1.19 -31.16
CA PRO A 550 -18.04 2.26 -30.17
C PRO A 550 -19.20 2.20 -29.16
N ALA A 551 -20.35 1.65 -29.56
CA ALA A 551 -21.54 1.58 -28.70
C ALA A 551 -21.55 0.36 -27.76
N LYS A 552 -20.70 -0.63 -28.02
CA LYS A 552 -20.65 -1.87 -27.23
C LYS A 552 -19.76 -1.67 -25.98
N THR A 553 -20.13 -2.34 -24.91
CA THR A 553 -19.30 -2.43 -23.69
C THR A 553 -18.36 -3.62 -23.79
N TYR A 554 -17.10 -3.42 -23.42
CA TYR A 554 -16.03 -4.41 -23.40
C TYR A 554 -15.47 -4.55 -21.99
N THR A 555 -14.90 -5.70 -21.69
CA THR A 555 -14.09 -5.90 -20.48
C THR A 555 -12.66 -5.54 -20.78
N VAL A 556 -12.09 -4.60 -20.00
CA VAL A 556 -10.74 -4.09 -20.15
C VAL A 556 -9.91 -4.49 -18.93
N ALA A 557 -8.77 -5.15 -19.15
CA ALA A 557 -7.78 -5.44 -18.12
C ALA A 557 -6.77 -4.30 -18.04
N THR A 558 -6.47 -3.83 -16.84
CA THR A 558 -5.60 -2.68 -16.62
C THR A 558 -5.07 -2.64 -15.18
N ASN A 559 -4.08 -1.81 -14.91
CA ASN A 559 -3.63 -1.56 -13.55
C ASN A 559 -4.56 -0.56 -12.81
N ASN A 560 -4.64 -0.70 -11.49
CA ASN A 560 -5.47 0.16 -10.64
C ASN A 560 -5.06 1.64 -10.67
N TYR A 561 -3.78 1.94 -10.93
CA TYR A 561 -3.28 3.32 -10.97
C TYR A 561 -3.84 4.10 -12.16
N ILE A 562 -3.72 3.56 -13.40
CA ILE A 562 -4.10 4.35 -14.58
C ILE A 562 -5.62 4.45 -14.75
N ILE A 563 -6.38 3.42 -14.39
CA ILE A 563 -7.84 3.44 -14.57
C ILE A 563 -8.54 4.47 -13.69
N THR A 564 -7.93 4.84 -12.57
CA THR A 564 -8.43 5.88 -11.67
C THR A 564 -7.99 7.29 -12.07
N ASN A 565 -7.06 7.41 -13.03
CA ASN A 565 -6.59 8.70 -13.53
C ASN A 565 -7.62 9.38 -14.47
N THR A 566 -8.67 9.90 -13.88
CA THR A 566 -9.73 10.63 -14.60
C THR A 566 -9.33 12.07 -14.98
N THR A 567 -8.18 12.54 -14.55
CA THR A 567 -7.62 13.85 -14.94
C THR A 567 -7.10 13.79 -16.36
N ASP A 568 -6.25 12.82 -16.67
CA ASP A 568 -5.72 12.64 -18.03
C ASP A 568 -6.75 11.94 -18.94
N PHE A 569 -7.52 10.98 -18.37
CA PHE A 569 -8.53 10.22 -19.10
C PHE A 569 -9.93 10.42 -18.50
N PRO A 570 -10.63 11.53 -18.80
CA PRO A 570 -11.95 11.79 -18.23
C PRO A 570 -12.98 10.69 -18.52
N THR A 571 -12.82 9.93 -19.60
CA THR A 571 -13.70 8.82 -19.98
C THR A 571 -13.60 7.63 -19.02
N PHE A 572 -12.52 7.50 -18.26
CA PHE A 572 -12.39 6.44 -17.25
C PHE A 572 -13.36 6.59 -16.07
N ALA A 573 -13.90 7.78 -15.85
CA ALA A 573 -14.99 8.00 -14.89
C ALA A 573 -16.27 7.19 -15.20
N ASN A 574 -16.44 6.75 -16.45
CA ASN A 574 -17.57 5.91 -16.88
C ASN A 574 -17.32 4.41 -16.67
N ALA A 575 -16.07 4.01 -16.42
CA ALA A 575 -15.69 2.62 -16.22
C ALA A 575 -16.24 2.09 -14.88
N LYS A 576 -16.51 0.76 -14.84
CA LYS A 576 -16.94 0.10 -13.60
C LYS A 576 -16.07 -1.10 -13.33
N LYS A 577 -15.51 -1.18 -12.12
CA LYS A 577 -14.70 -2.31 -11.67
C LYS A 577 -15.53 -3.59 -11.69
N LEU A 578 -14.93 -4.67 -12.17
CA LEU A 578 -15.50 -6.02 -12.16
C LEU A 578 -14.76 -6.92 -11.18
N THR A 579 -13.45 -7.03 -11.32
CA THR A 579 -12.66 -8.03 -10.58
C THR A 579 -11.23 -7.57 -10.41
N GLU A 580 -10.61 -7.96 -9.32
CA GLU A 580 -9.19 -7.81 -9.01
C GLU A 580 -8.47 -9.16 -9.16
N TRP A 581 -7.25 -9.17 -9.74
CA TRP A 581 -6.55 -10.38 -10.19
C TRP A 581 -5.19 -10.62 -9.51
N GLY A 582 -4.76 -9.82 -8.60
CA GLY A 582 -3.42 -9.80 -8.02
C GLY A 582 -2.55 -8.71 -8.65
N THR A 583 -1.21 -8.78 -8.51
CA THR A 583 -0.33 -7.73 -9.05
C THR A 583 -0.08 -7.86 -10.55
N CYS A 584 0.14 -6.72 -11.21
CA CYS A 584 0.57 -6.66 -12.61
C CYS A 584 1.88 -7.42 -12.84
N GLU A 585 2.81 -7.33 -11.89
CA GLU A 585 4.08 -8.09 -11.89
C GLU A 585 3.83 -9.60 -11.86
N ALA A 586 2.90 -10.07 -11.00
CA ALA A 586 2.58 -11.48 -10.91
C ALA A 586 1.96 -12.03 -12.23
N ALA A 587 1.15 -11.21 -12.92
CA ALA A 587 0.61 -11.59 -14.23
C ALA A 587 1.72 -11.75 -15.27
N LEU A 588 2.69 -10.82 -15.30
CA LEU A 588 3.83 -10.89 -16.21
C LEU A 588 4.72 -12.11 -15.90
N ARG A 589 4.99 -12.38 -14.63
CA ARG A 589 5.74 -13.54 -14.16
C ARG A 589 5.06 -14.86 -14.54
N ALA A 590 3.75 -14.94 -14.37
CA ALA A 590 2.95 -16.11 -14.74
C ALA A 590 2.95 -16.37 -16.25
N LEU A 591 2.96 -15.31 -17.08
CA LEU A 591 3.08 -15.46 -18.51
C LEU A 591 4.46 -16.00 -18.92
N ILE A 592 5.54 -15.35 -18.48
CA ILE A 592 6.92 -15.69 -18.86
C ILE A 592 7.31 -17.11 -18.39
N GLY A 593 6.71 -17.60 -17.31
CA GLY A 593 6.86 -18.99 -16.86
C GLY A 593 6.24 -20.07 -17.75
N GLN A 594 5.60 -19.70 -18.86
CA GLN A 594 4.99 -20.63 -19.83
C GLN A 594 5.95 -20.89 -21.00
N ASP A 595 6.07 -22.13 -21.45
CA ASP A 595 7.00 -22.50 -22.52
C ASP A 595 6.74 -21.78 -23.86
N ASP A 596 5.50 -21.34 -24.11
CA ASP A 596 5.03 -20.73 -25.34
C ASP A 596 4.63 -19.25 -25.19
N TRP A 597 5.16 -18.57 -24.15
CA TRP A 597 4.70 -17.24 -23.78
C TRP A 597 4.81 -16.19 -24.90
N GLU A 598 5.89 -16.24 -25.72
CA GLU A 598 6.06 -15.29 -26.84
C GLU A 598 4.96 -15.50 -27.91
N HIS A 599 4.60 -16.76 -28.17
CA HIS A 599 3.50 -17.06 -29.10
C HIS A 599 2.15 -16.57 -28.55
N LYS A 600 1.93 -16.69 -27.25
CA LYS A 600 0.73 -16.14 -26.60
C LYS A 600 0.66 -14.63 -26.71
N VAL A 601 1.76 -13.92 -26.45
CA VAL A 601 1.83 -12.47 -26.65
C VAL A 601 1.46 -12.13 -28.08
N ALA A 602 2.07 -12.80 -29.06
CA ALA A 602 1.79 -12.55 -30.48
C ALA A 602 0.31 -12.75 -30.85
N SER A 603 -0.37 -13.70 -30.20
CA SER A 603 -1.79 -13.98 -30.45
C SER A 603 -2.76 -13.07 -29.71
N LEU A 604 -2.40 -12.62 -28.50
CA LEU A 604 -3.29 -11.88 -27.61
C LEU A 604 -3.14 -10.37 -27.73
N ALA A 605 -1.90 -9.87 -27.80
CA ALA A 605 -1.67 -8.43 -27.73
C ALA A 605 -2.16 -7.66 -28.96
N GLY A 606 -2.09 -8.26 -30.13
CA GLY A 606 -2.47 -7.60 -31.39
C GLY A 606 -1.30 -6.87 -32.04
N THR A 607 -1.61 -5.98 -32.97
CA THR A 607 -0.60 -5.31 -33.82
C THR A 607 -0.89 -3.82 -33.94
N ILE A 608 0.16 -3.03 -34.08
CA ILE A 608 0.09 -1.62 -34.50
C ILE A 608 0.57 -1.56 -35.96
N SER A 609 -0.24 -0.97 -36.83
CA SER A 609 0.06 -0.69 -38.22
C SER A 609 -0.05 0.79 -38.51
N PHE A 610 0.63 1.26 -39.55
CA PHE A 610 0.60 2.66 -39.97
C PHE A 610 0.08 2.75 -41.42
N SER A 611 -0.88 3.66 -41.65
CA SER A 611 -1.47 3.83 -42.99
C SER A 611 -0.58 4.61 -43.95
N SER A 612 0.34 5.42 -43.42
CA SER A 612 1.37 6.11 -44.19
C SER A 612 2.74 5.94 -43.53
N ALA A 613 3.79 5.87 -44.33
CA ALA A 613 5.17 5.85 -43.85
C ALA A 613 5.67 7.23 -43.38
N GLU A 614 4.86 8.28 -43.52
CA GLU A 614 5.21 9.64 -43.11
C GLU A 614 4.93 9.83 -41.64
N SER A 615 5.97 10.08 -40.86
CA SER A 615 5.86 10.69 -39.54
C SER A 615 5.25 12.09 -39.69
N PRO A 616 4.46 12.60 -38.73
CA PRO A 616 4.04 14.00 -38.78
C PRO A 616 5.26 14.90 -38.98
N ALA A 617 5.11 15.95 -39.79
CA ALA A 617 6.18 16.94 -39.90
C ALA A 617 6.50 17.45 -38.49
N PRO A 618 7.80 17.58 -38.15
CA PRO A 618 8.17 18.10 -36.84
C PRO A 618 7.50 19.45 -36.64
N HIS A 619 6.91 19.65 -35.47
CA HIS A 619 6.39 20.96 -35.10
C HIS A 619 7.50 22.00 -35.26
N PRO A 620 7.19 23.23 -35.73
CA PRO A 620 8.23 24.25 -35.96
C PRO A 620 9.00 24.44 -34.66
N THR A 621 10.28 24.10 -34.70
CA THR A 621 11.22 24.22 -33.57
C THR A 621 11.06 25.59 -32.94
N PRO A 622 10.68 25.72 -31.65
CA PRO A 622 10.68 27.01 -31.00
C PRO A 622 12.08 27.59 -31.12
N THR A 623 12.19 28.77 -31.68
CA THR A 623 13.49 29.47 -31.80
C THR A 623 14.05 29.58 -30.38
N PRO A 624 15.28 29.10 -30.11
CA PRO A 624 15.87 29.19 -28.79
C PRO A 624 15.85 30.63 -28.33
N GLU A 625 15.23 30.89 -27.16
CA GLU A 625 15.35 32.21 -26.54
C GLU A 625 16.84 32.49 -26.30
N PRO A 626 17.36 33.65 -26.68
CA PRO A 626 18.79 33.93 -26.55
C PRO A 626 19.16 33.87 -25.06
N SER A 627 20.15 33.03 -24.74
CA SER A 627 20.70 32.91 -23.39
C SER A 627 20.89 34.26 -22.73
N PRO A 628 20.47 34.48 -21.47
CA PRO A 628 20.69 35.75 -20.79
C PRO A 628 22.19 35.99 -20.68
N LYS A 629 22.63 37.17 -21.19
CA LYS A 629 24.01 37.60 -21.09
C LYS A 629 24.48 37.55 -19.64
N PRO A 630 25.70 37.05 -19.34
CA PRO A 630 26.23 37.09 -17.98
C PRO A 630 26.36 38.54 -17.51
N GLY A 631 25.60 38.90 -16.48
CA GLY A 631 25.80 40.22 -15.85
C GLY A 631 24.54 41.05 -15.52
N THR A 632 23.34 40.52 -15.53
CA THR A 632 22.16 41.28 -15.08
C THR A 632 21.68 40.76 -13.70
N THR A 633 21.91 41.57 -12.67
CA THR A 633 21.43 41.36 -11.32
C THR A 633 19.89 41.41 -11.32
N ILE A 634 19.25 40.29 -11.02
CA ILE A 634 17.78 40.22 -10.90
C ILE A 634 17.38 40.83 -9.57
N THR A 635 16.74 41.97 -9.62
CA THR A 635 16.04 42.58 -8.48
C THR A 635 14.79 41.77 -8.21
N GLN A 636 14.70 41.13 -7.02
CA GLN A 636 13.51 40.38 -6.60
C GLN A 636 12.28 41.29 -6.58
N ILE A 637 11.33 41.01 -7.43
CA ILE A 637 9.98 41.61 -7.35
C ILE A 637 9.15 40.68 -6.45
N THR A 638 8.93 41.15 -5.21
CA THR A 638 8.00 40.49 -4.28
C THR A 638 6.55 40.80 -4.71
N THR A 639 5.90 39.90 -5.38
CA THR A 639 4.45 39.94 -5.59
C THR A 639 3.74 39.36 -4.38
N LYS A 640 2.98 40.21 -3.67
CA LYS A 640 2.05 39.82 -2.61
C LYS A 640 0.96 38.91 -3.19
N LYS A 641 0.96 37.62 -2.82
CA LYS A 641 -0.13 36.72 -3.12
C LYS A 641 -1.30 36.97 -2.19
N THR A 642 -2.39 37.45 -2.74
CA THR A 642 -3.69 37.53 -2.08
C THR A 642 -4.26 36.09 -1.99
N ALA A 643 -4.62 35.68 -0.77
CA ALA A 643 -5.22 34.37 -0.52
C ALA A 643 -6.62 34.30 -1.14
N GLY A 644 -6.77 33.52 -2.19
CA GLY A 644 -8.05 33.03 -2.70
C GLY A 644 -8.24 31.59 -2.24
N LYS A 645 -9.32 31.34 -1.51
CA LYS A 645 -9.77 30.01 -1.10
C LYS A 645 -10.02 29.16 -2.35
N LEU A 646 -9.25 28.11 -2.56
CA LEU A 646 -9.57 27.03 -3.49
C LEU A 646 -10.09 25.86 -2.69
N ALA A 647 -11.21 25.31 -3.15
CA ALA A 647 -11.83 24.12 -2.62
C ALA A 647 -10.86 22.93 -2.74
N ALA A 648 -10.74 22.16 -1.66
CA ALA A 648 -10.02 20.90 -1.65
C ALA A 648 -10.85 19.85 -2.42
N THR A 649 -10.36 19.42 -3.56
CA THR A 649 -10.66 18.09 -4.09
C THR A 649 -9.35 17.35 -4.05
N GLY A 650 -9.36 16.23 -3.29
CA GLY A 650 -8.22 15.35 -3.14
C GLY A 650 -7.85 14.74 -4.49
N ASP A 651 -6.68 14.61 -4.69
CA ASP A 651 -5.83 13.50 -5.12
C ASP A 651 -4.46 14.08 -5.50
N ARG A 652 -3.53 13.96 -4.61
CA ARG A 652 -2.12 14.04 -4.94
C ARG A 652 -1.52 12.72 -4.50
N THR A 653 -1.61 11.74 -5.39
CA THR A 653 -0.82 10.52 -5.24
C THR A 653 0.64 10.91 -5.14
N PRO A 654 1.33 10.53 -4.08
CA PRO A 654 2.73 10.94 -3.94
C PRO A 654 3.58 10.17 -4.95
N THR A 655 4.37 10.88 -5.68
CA THR A 655 5.52 10.40 -6.47
C THR A 655 6.62 9.83 -5.53
N VAL A 656 6.25 9.09 -4.49
CA VAL A 656 7.12 8.71 -3.38
C VAL A 656 7.72 7.32 -3.55
N VAL A 657 7.08 6.43 -4.29
CA VAL A 657 7.50 5.02 -4.39
C VAL A 657 8.69 4.80 -5.34
N GLY A 658 8.94 5.73 -6.27
CA GLY A 658 10.02 5.58 -7.27
C GLY A 658 11.46 5.75 -6.76
N ALA A 659 11.67 6.30 -5.56
CA ALA A 659 13.02 6.66 -5.10
C ALA A 659 13.71 5.59 -4.24
N CYS A 660 12.96 4.67 -3.64
CA CYS A 660 13.54 3.70 -2.71
C CYS A 660 14.21 2.49 -3.39
N LEU A 661 13.86 2.18 -4.64
CA LEU A 661 14.41 1.04 -5.37
C LEU A 661 15.70 1.34 -6.15
N ILE A 662 15.98 2.61 -6.49
CA ILE A 662 17.16 2.98 -7.26
C ILE A 662 18.46 2.75 -6.47
N GLY A 663 18.45 2.91 -5.15
CA GLY A 663 19.63 2.68 -4.30
C GLY A 663 20.02 1.21 -4.18
N GLY A 664 19.07 0.29 -4.12
CA GLY A 664 19.33 -1.14 -4.01
C GLY A 664 19.69 -1.81 -5.34
N ILE A 665 19.00 -1.44 -6.42
CA ILE A 665 19.20 -2.04 -7.76
C ILE A 665 20.52 -1.59 -8.39
N VAL A 666 20.94 -0.34 -8.20
CA VAL A 666 22.25 0.14 -8.69
C VAL A 666 23.41 -0.63 -8.06
N ILE A 667 23.29 -1.04 -6.80
CA ILE A 667 24.30 -1.86 -6.13
C ILE A 667 24.31 -3.29 -6.69
N ILE A 668 23.16 -3.87 -7.01
CA ILE A 668 23.04 -5.22 -7.59
C ILE A 668 23.58 -5.25 -9.02
N VAL A 669 23.20 -4.28 -9.86
CA VAL A 669 23.70 -4.21 -11.26
C VAL A 669 25.20 -3.93 -11.32
N LEU A 670 25.74 -3.06 -10.47
CA LEU A 670 27.18 -2.81 -10.38
C LEU A 670 27.96 -4.02 -9.83
N GLY A 671 27.36 -4.80 -8.91
CA GLY A 671 27.93 -6.05 -8.41
C GLY A 671 28.02 -7.14 -9.49
N ILE A 672 27.00 -7.28 -10.32
CA ILE A 672 26.95 -8.26 -11.40
C ILE A 672 27.93 -7.89 -12.54
N ILE A 673 28.05 -6.61 -12.88
CA ILE A 673 29.00 -6.15 -13.88
C ILE A 673 30.45 -6.36 -13.39
N TRP A 674 30.71 -6.19 -12.08
CA TRP A 674 32.05 -6.41 -11.53
C TRP A 674 32.45 -7.90 -11.48
N LYS A 675 31.47 -8.81 -11.25
CA LYS A 675 31.70 -10.27 -11.22
C LYS A 675 31.89 -10.90 -12.62
N ARG A 676 31.43 -10.26 -13.69
CA ARG A 676 31.65 -10.71 -15.09
C ARG A 676 32.97 -10.21 -15.71
N ARG A 677 33.72 -9.33 -15.05
CA ARG A 677 35.02 -8.84 -15.51
C ARG A 677 36.24 -9.42 -14.75
N ARG A 678 35.98 -10.43 -13.91
CA ARG A 678 37.03 -11.34 -13.41
C ARG A 678 36.67 -12.77 -13.81
#